data_eeff5bf76b67fb5f6f9a58d087f28275
#
_entry.id   eeff5bf76b67fb5f6f9a58d087f28275
#
_cell.length_a   1.000
_cell.length_b   1.000
_cell.length_c   1.000
_cell.angle_alpha   90.00
_cell.angle_beta   90.00
_cell.angle_gamma   90.00
#
_symmetry.space_group_name_H-M   'P 1'
#
loop_
_entity.id
_entity.type
_entity.pdbx_description
1 polymer ?
#
loop_
_entity_poly.entity_id
_entity_poly.type
_entity_poly.pdbx_seq_one_letter_code
_entity_poly.pdbx_strand_id
1 'polypeptide(L)'
;AVVVVVAAELPEAAEAAEPGEPVEGPEAAVEVAEPALVPVAEPEAEPVPVVAVEQPVAVEAAPAAVVAEADVSVPQPPAEPAEQPVPEAEAEVVAEVVSEPESVVPEQAPEQAPAPEPEPGAMPEPGPVSEPEEIPAPARSAPAPGYDDAEREAVLRVMRERRDIRNGFRGDPIPHEVLLRVLEAAHTAPSVGHSQPWDFVVIRSAETRSTMHELAQRQRDAYAKTLPKGRAKQFKELKIEAILETPVNIVVTADPTRGGRHTLGRHTQPQMAPYSSALAVENLWLAARAEGLGVGWVSFFDEREMVRALGLPEHLEVVAYLCVGYVDEFPEEPELTQAGWSKRRPLSWVVHEETYGRRALPGEEPHDLLQETVANIRPLDAKALGEAWERQKRMTKPAGALGMLEIISAQLSGLSRVCPPPIPEPAAVAVFAGDHGVHAQGVTAWPQEVTGQMVANFLGGGAVCNAFAHQVGAEVCVIDVGVASELPATPGLLPRKVRPGTADFTTGPAMTREETLAAIDVGIETARDLVAAGNRALLTGEMGIANTTVSSALISVFTGVDPGEITGRGTGINDEMHARKVDVVRRALELHAPDPADPVGVLAAVGGLEHAAMVGLILGGASLRTPVVLDGVSAGAAALAARAIAPESLAACIAGHRSAEPGHVAALNKLGLRPLVDLDLRLGEGTGALLALPLVQSAARAMHEVATFDSAGVTEK
;
A
#
# COMPACT_ATOMS: atom_id res chain seq x y z
N ALA A 1 -17.79 -22.07 -1.29
CA ALA A 1 -19.16 -22.11 -1.82
C ALA A 1 -19.29 -21.29 -3.10
N VAL A 2 -18.71 -20.11 -3.14
CA VAL A 2 -18.74 -19.25 -4.34
C VAL A 2 -18.07 -19.91 -5.54
N VAL A 3 -17.00 -20.65 -5.32
CA VAL A 3 -16.30 -21.39 -6.40
C VAL A 3 -17.14 -22.57 -6.94
N VAL A 4 -18.02 -23.13 -6.13
CA VAL A 4 -18.88 -24.26 -6.55
C VAL A 4 -20.10 -23.80 -7.36
N VAL A 5 -20.62 -22.59 -7.08
CA VAL A 5 -21.81 -22.07 -7.78
C VAL A 5 -21.49 -21.64 -9.22
N VAL A 6 -20.26 -21.20 -9.48
CA VAL A 6 -19.87 -20.76 -10.85
C VAL A 6 -19.65 -21.96 -11.80
N ALA A 7 -19.44 -23.15 -11.27
CA ALA A 7 -19.22 -24.35 -12.11
C ALA A 7 -20.50 -25.10 -12.54
N ALA A 8 -21.70 -24.66 -12.10
CA ALA A 8 -22.94 -25.42 -12.27
C ALA A 8 -23.91 -24.89 -13.33
N GLU A 9 -23.65 -23.77 -13.98
CA GLU A 9 -24.51 -23.26 -15.05
C GLU A 9 -23.77 -23.15 -16.38
N LEU A 10 -23.90 -24.19 -17.18
CA LEU A 10 -23.71 -24.11 -18.63
C LEU A 10 -25.04 -23.70 -19.28
N PRO A 11 -25.09 -22.73 -20.14
CA PRO A 11 -26.34 -22.31 -20.80
C PRO A 11 -26.81 -23.35 -21.78
N GLU A 12 -28.09 -23.75 -21.68
CA GLU A 12 -28.85 -24.43 -22.71
C GLU A 12 -28.94 -23.56 -23.97
N ALA A 13 -28.49 -24.08 -25.06
CA ALA A 13 -28.76 -23.52 -26.39
C ALA A 13 -30.19 -23.84 -26.75
N ALA A 14 -31.04 -22.83 -26.82
CA ALA A 14 -32.37 -22.95 -27.41
C ALA A 14 -32.27 -22.88 -28.91
N GLU A 15 -32.74 -23.93 -29.61
CA GLU A 15 -33.18 -23.82 -30.99
C GLU A 15 -34.54 -24.49 -31.12
N ALA A 16 -35.50 -23.70 -31.55
CA ALA A 16 -36.90 -24.07 -31.72
C ALA A 16 -37.10 -24.90 -32.98
N ALA A 17 -37.88 -26.00 -32.87
CA ALA A 17 -38.60 -26.61 -34.01
C ALA A 17 -39.98 -27.05 -33.54
N GLU A 18 -40.99 -26.74 -34.37
CA GLU A 18 -42.42 -26.89 -34.16
C GLU A 18 -42.90 -28.36 -34.14
N PRO A 19 -44.16 -28.62 -33.75
CA PRO A 19 -44.65 -29.90 -33.26
C PRO A 19 -45.21 -30.81 -34.36
N GLY A 20 -44.90 -32.12 -34.29
CA GLY A 20 -45.58 -33.17 -35.04
C GLY A 20 -46.44 -34.02 -34.11
N GLU A 21 -47.64 -34.38 -34.58
CA GLU A 21 -48.73 -35.08 -33.90
C GLU A 21 -48.44 -36.51 -33.43
N PRO A 22 -49.31 -37.10 -32.55
CA PRO A 22 -48.99 -38.24 -31.72
C PRO A 22 -49.28 -39.58 -32.42
N VAL A 23 -48.47 -40.61 -32.12
CA VAL A 23 -48.75 -42.02 -32.45
C VAL A 23 -48.87 -42.78 -31.15
N GLU A 24 -50.06 -43.39 -30.93
CA GLU A 24 -50.42 -44.29 -29.81
C GLU A 24 -49.71 -45.64 -29.89
N GLY A 25 -49.42 -46.21 -28.69
CA GLY A 25 -49.41 -47.63 -28.40
C GLY A 25 -48.17 -48.12 -27.61
N PRO A 26 -48.27 -49.28 -26.89
CA PRO A 26 -49.18 -49.52 -25.78
C PRO A 26 -48.41 -49.68 -24.40
N GLU A 27 -49.20 -49.61 -23.35
CA GLU A 27 -48.81 -49.78 -21.95
C GLU A 27 -48.03 -51.06 -21.68
N ALA A 28 -46.91 -50.93 -20.91
CA ALA A 28 -46.40 -52.03 -20.10
C ALA A 28 -46.09 -51.45 -18.70
N ALA A 29 -46.92 -51.81 -17.74
CA ALA A 29 -46.75 -51.54 -16.31
C ALA A 29 -45.50 -52.26 -15.79
N VAL A 30 -44.56 -51.52 -15.26
CA VAL A 30 -43.48 -52.05 -14.43
C VAL A 30 -43.69 -51.52 -13.01
N GLU A 31 -44.13 -52.45 -12.17
CA GLU A 31 -44.29 -52.33 -10.73
C GLU A 31 -42.90 -52.15 -10.09
N VAL A 32 -42.63 -50.98 -9.51
CA VAL A 32 -41.39 -50.71 -8.75
C VAL A 32 -41.67 -51.02 -7.30
N ALA A 33 -41.16 -52.16 -6.83
CA ALA A 33 -41.21 -52.56 -5.42
C ALA A 33 -40.29 -51.66 -4.59
N GLU A 34 -40.83 -51.09 -3.47
CA GLU A 34 -40.07 -50.43 -2.43
C GLU A 34 -39.11 -51.42 -1.75
N PRO A 35 -37.84 -51.06 -1.49
CA PRO A 35 -36.95 -51.89 -0.69
C PRO A 35 -37.29 -51.75 0.80
N ALA A 36 -37.64 -52.86 1.40
CA ALA A 36 -37.86 -53.00 2.85
C ALA A 36 -36.60 -52.63 3.64
N LEU A 37 -36.78 -51.81 4.67
CA LEU A 37 -35.78 -51.48 5.67
C LEU A 37 -35.46 -52.74 6.49
N VAL A 38 -34.24 -53.25 6.40
CA VAL A 38 -33.69 -54.26 7.31
C VAL A 38 -33.11 -53.54 8.53
N PRO A 39 -33.47 -53.87 9.77
CA PRO A 39 -32.87 -53.28 10.94
C PRO A 39 -31.44 -53.77 11.09
N VAL A 40 -30.48 -52.86 11.12
CA VAL A 40 -29.10 -53.13 11.48
C VAL A 40 -29.01 -53.22 12.98
N ALA A 41 -28.58 -54.39 13.48
CA ALA A 41 -28.31 -54.62 14.90
C ALA A 41 -27.13 -53.79 15.34
N GLU A 42 -27.28 -53.09 16.46
CA GLU A 42 -26.17 -52.41 17.14
C GLU A 42 -25.14 -53.48 17.62
N PRO A 43 -23.82 -53.21 17.43
CA PRO A 43 -22.80 -54.07 18.05
C PRO A 43 -22.71 -53.77 19.55
N GLU A 44 -22.86 -54.78 20.36
CA GLU A 44 -22.56 -54.75 21.80
C GLU A 44 -21.09 -54.35 22.00
N ALA A 45 -20.87 -53.29 22.80
CA ALA A 45 -19.55 -52.83 23.18
C ALA A 45 -18.95 -53.75 24.25
N GLU A 46 -17.85 -54.46 23.93
CA GLU A 46 -17.02 -55.09 24.94
C GLU A 46 -16.35 -54.04 25.85
N PRO A 47 -16.24 -54.29 27.16
CA PRO A 47 -15.64 -53.33 28.08
C PRO A 47 -14.11 -53.30 27.93
N VAL A 48 -13.58 -52.10 27.58
CA VAL A 48 -12.15 -51.81 27.59
C VAL A 48 -11.64 -51.77 29.03
N PRO A 49 -10.52 -52.45 29.40
CA PRO A 49 -10.02 -52.42 30.77
C PRO A 49 -9.54 -51.01 31.14
N VAL A 50 -10.06 -50.47 32.22
CA VAL A 50 -9.64 -49.23 32.85
C VAL A 50 -8.24 -49.43 33.44
N VAL A 51 -7.22 -48.80 32.82
CA VAL A 51 -5.92 -48.67 33.45
C VAL A 51 -6.01 -47.61 34.54
N ALA A 52 -5.81 -48.04 35.79
CA ALA A 52 -5.79 -47.15 36.95
C ALA A 52 -4.67 -46.12 36.81
N VAL A 53 -5.05 -44.85 36.84
CA VAL A 53 -4.12 -43.74 36.98
C VAL A 53 -3.67 -43.69 38.44
N GLU A 54 -2.42 -44.01 38.71
CA GLU A 54 -1.78 -43.84 40.03
C GLU A 54 -1.84 -42.36 40.43
N GLN A 55 -2.30 -42.09 41.64
CA GLN A 55 -2.29 -40.79 42.26
C GLN A 55 -0.83 -40.37 42.54
N PRO A 56 -0.47 -39.05 42.40
CA PRO A 56 0.86 -38.58 42.74
C PRO A 56 1.07 -38.65 44.26
N VAL A 57 2.14 -39.34 44.63
CA VAL A 57 2.64 -39.47 46.03
C VAL A 57 3.03 -38.07 46.54
N ALA A 58 2.50 -37.70 47.68
CA ALA A 58 2.87 -36.49 48.41
C ALA A 58 4.35 -36.60 48.82
N VAL A 59 5.19 -35.69 48.33
CA VAL A 59 6.57 -35.52 48.80
C VAL A 59 6.52 -34.62 50.03
N GLU A 60 6.92 -35.18 51.15
CA GLU A 60 7.07 -34.57 52.45
C GLU A 60 8.16 -33.48 52.42
N ALA A 61 7.84 -32.26 52.89
CA ALA A 61 8.73 -31.11 52.89
C ALA A 61 9.82 -31.31 53.94
N ALA A 62 11.08 -31.35 53.53
CA ALA A 62 12.23 -31.24 54.42
C ALA A 62 12.49 -29.75 54.79
N PRO A 63 13.01 -29.48 56.01
CA PRO A 63 13.09 -28.11 56.56
C PRO A 63 14.14 -27.25 55.88
N ALA A 64 13.82 -25.98 55.71
CA ALA A 64 14.65 -24.94 55.17
C ALA A 64 15.96 -24.76 55.92
N ALA A 65 17.08 -24.90 55.20
CA ALA A 65 18.38 -24.41 55.67
C ALA A 65 18.50 -22.92 55.28
N VAL A 66 18.71 -22.10 56.29
CA VAL A 66 19.03 -20.68 56.20
C VAL A 66 20.39 -20.55 55.47
N VAL A 67 20.40 -20.05 54.24
CA VAL A 67 21.61 -19.60 53.59
C VAL A 67 21.57 -18.08 53.52
N ALA A 68 22.64 -17.46 54.04
CA ALA A 68 22.85 -16.05 54.19
C ALA A 68 22.72 -15.32 52.84
N GLU A 69 22.05 -14.16 52.90
CA GLU A 69 21.98 -13.20 51.78
C GLU A 69 23.40 -12.75 51.38
N ALA A 70 23.82 -13.08 50.19
CA ALA A 70 24.96 -12.44 49.56
C ALA A 70 24.42 -11.26 48.75
N ASP A 71 24.76 -10.07 49.18
CA ASP A 71 24.47 -8.78 48.59
C ASP A 71 25.08 -8.68 47.18
N VAL A 72 24.23 -8.85 46.15
CA VAL A 72 24.63 -8.60 44.77
C VAL A 72 24.21 -7.18 44.42
N SER A 73 25.12 -6.24 44.64
CA SER A 73 25.01 -4.85 44.20
C SER A 73 24.90 -4.80 42.68
N VAL A 74 23.76 -4.36 42.17
CA VAL A 74 23.57 -3.93 40.79
C VAL A 74 24.34 -2.62 40.60
N PRO A 75 25.23 -2.45 39.61
CA PRO A 75 25.88 -1.17 39.37
C PRO A 75 24.86 -0.16 38.85
N GLN A 76 24.69 0.94 39.58
CA GLN A 76 23.99 2.13 39.11
C GLN A 76 24.79 2.78 37.97
N PRO A 77 24.12 3.39 36.98
CA PRO A 77 24.79 4.22 35.98
C PRO A 77 25.40 5.46 36.66
N PRO A 78 26.51 6.01 36.13
CA PRO A 78 27.20 7.15 36.73
C PRO A 78 26.28 8.36 36.77
N ALA A 79 26.23 8.99 37.93
CA ALA A 79 25.54 10.25 38.19
C ALA A 79 26.12 11.37 37.32
N GLU A 80 25.25 12.17 36.71
CA GLU A 80 25.61 13.44 36.10
C GLU A 80 26.27 14.36 37.16
N PRO A 81 27.29 15.12 36.77
CA PRO A 81 27.95 16.06 37.71
C PRO A 81 26.96 17.18 38.08
N ALA A 82 26.79 17.38 39.37
CA ALA A 82 26.01 18.47 39.94
C ALA A 82 26.53 19.82 39.45
N GLU A 83 25.65 20.61 38.84
CA GLU A 83 25.88 22.01 38.53
C GLU A 83 26.08 22.79 39.86
N GLN A 84 27.21 23.43 39.98
CA GLN A 84 27.46 24.40 41.05
C GLN A 84 26.68 25.68 40.75
N PRO A 85 26.07 26.34 41.75
CA PRO A 85 25.36 27.58 41.52
C PRO A 85 26.35 28.70 41.18
N VAL A 86 26.13 29.32 40.02
CA VAL A 86 26.80 30.55 39.62
C VAL A 86 26.20 31.70 40.43
N PRO A 87 27.00 32.62 41.00
CA PRO A 87 26.45 33.74 41.78
C PRO A 87 25.69 34.71 40.85
N GLU A 88 24.51 35.11 41.30
CA GLU A 88 23.71 36.18 40.71
C GLU A 88 24.55 37.47 40.66
N ALA A 89 24.83 37.91 39.43
CA ALA A 89 25.29 39.30 39.21
C ALA A 89 24.03 40.11 38.91
N GLU A 90 23.76 41.07 39.78
CA GLU A 90 22.76 42.10 39.58
C GLU A 90 23.04 42.82 38.25
N ALA A 91 22.20 42.61 37.24
CA ALA A 91 22.17 43.38 36.03
C ALA A 91 21.13 44.50 36.20
N GLU A 92 21.60 45.71 36.34
CA GLU A 92 20.79 46.92 36.17
C GLU A 92 20.04 46.89 34.85
N VAL A 93 18.71 46.95 34.94
CA VAL A 93 17.82 47.10 33.80
C VAL A 93 17.95 48.55 33.31
N VAL A 94 18.80 48.75 32.32
CA VAL A 94 18.71 49.94 31.46
C VAL A 94 17.68 49.59 30.37
N ALA A 95 16.49 50.14 30.53
CA ALA A 95 15.45 50.08 29.50
C ALA A 95 15.87 50.99 28.32
N GLU A 96 16.47 50.42 27.30
CA GLU A 96 16.62 51.06 26.02
C GLU A 96 15.31 50.86 25.25
N VAL A 97 14.54 51.94 25.20
CA VAL A 97 13.31 52.07 24.41
C VAL A 97 13.72 52.04 22.94
N VAL A 98 13.64 50.86 22.30
CA VAL A 98 13.67 50.78 20.86
C VAL A 98 12.27 51.15 20.36
N SER A 99 12.12 52.42 19.96
CA SER A 99 10.95 52.93 19.27
C SER A 99 10.81 52.20 17.94
N GLU A 100 9.68 51.53 17.76
CA GLU A 100 9.23 51.08 16.44
C GLU A 100 9.13 52.27 15.48
N PRO A 101 9.47 52.10 14.19
CA PRO A 101 9.25 53.18 13.21
C PRO A 101 7.75 53.32 12.98
N GLU A 102 7.22 54.47 13.37
CA GLU A 102 5.86 54.88 12.99
C GLU A 102 5.66 54.76 11.49
N SER A 103 4.62 54.01 11.10
CA SER A 103 4.09 54.01 9.77
C SER A 103 3.55 55.43 9.46
N VAL A 104 4.24 56.14 8.58
CA VAL A 104 3.81 57.41 8.05
C VAL A 104 2.57 57.16 7.20
N VAL A 105 1.41 57.50 7.76
CA VAL A 105 0.16 57.66 6.99
C VAL A 105 0.29 58.95 6.22
N PRO A 106 0.11 58.98 4.90
CA PRO A 106 0.12 60.22 4.16
C PRO A 106 -1.10 61.06 4.57
N GLU A 107 -0.81 62.26 5.04
CA GLU A 107 -1.71 63.35 5.41
C GLU A 107 -2.67 63.63 4.22
N GLN A 108 -3.99 63.46 4.47
CA GLN A 108 -5.01 63.82 3.51
C GLN A 108 -5.02 65.32 3.35
N ALA A 109 -4.85 65.81 2.09
CA ALA A 109 -5.06 67.18 1.70
C ALA A 109 -6.54 67.60 1.99
N PRO A 110 -6.78 68.84 2.37
CA PRO A 110 -8.14 69.29 2.75
C PRO A 110 -9.10 69.25 1.57
N GLU A 111 -10.25 68.72 1.82
CA GLU A 111 -11.43 68.61 0.97
C GLU A 111 -11.84 70.01 0.46
N GLN A 112 -11.66 70.27 -0.86
CA GLN A 112 -12.20 71.45 -1.48
C GLN A 112 -13.71 71.25 -1.71
N ALA A 113 -14.52 72.20 -1.27
CA ALA A 113 -15.96 72.29 -1.47
C ALA A 113 -16.36 72.13 -2.94
N PRO A 114 -17.49 71.44 -3.24
CA PRO A 114 -17.93 71.21 -4.61
C PRO A 114 -18.30 72.51 -5.35
N ALA A 115 -17.73 72.66 -6.57
CA ALA A 115 -18.15 73.69 -7.47
C ALA A 115 -19.55 73.40 -8.02
N PRO A 116 -20.38 74.42 -8.34
CA PRO A 116 -21.75 74.26 -8.80
C PRO A 116 -21.79 73.58 -10.18
N GLU A 117 -22.78 72.67 -10.33
CA GLU A 117 -23.05 71.95 -11.58
C GLU A 117 -23.37 72.92 -12.73
N PRO A 118 -22.83 72.74 -13.94
CA PRO A 118 -23.25 73.48 -15.13
C PRO A 118 -24.58 72.87 -15.67
N GLU A 119 -25.47 73.77 -16.08
CA GLU A 119 -26.74 73.46 -16.75
C GLU A 119 -26.55 72.59 -18.01
N PRO A 120 -27.54 71.75 -18.42
CA PRO A 120 -27.41 70.85 -19.54
C PRO A 120 -27.42 71.58 -20.89
N GLY A 121 -26.25 71.79 -21.44
CA GLY A 121 -26.07 72.20 -22.82
C GLY A 121 -26.30 71.03 -23.77
N ALA A 122 -27.02 71.26 -24.86
CA ALA A 122 -27.37 70.31 -25.90
C ALA A 122 -26.13 69.53 -26.40
N MET A 123 -26.19 68.20 -26.40
CA MET A 123 -25.19 67.29 -26.96
C MET A 123 -25.07 67.50 -28.49
N PRO A 124 -23.89 67.67 -29.05
CA PRO A 124 -23.69 67.52 -30.48
C PRO A 124 -23.81 66.05 -30.88
N GLU A 125 -24.41 65.78 -32.02
CA GLU A 125 -24.51 64.46 -32.63
C GLU A 125 -23.15 63.76 -32.74
N PRO A 126 -23.05 62.45 -32.46
CA PRO A 126 -21.80 61.74 -32.62
C PRO A 126 -21.42 61.67 -34.10
N GLY A 127 -20.27 62.26 -34.44
CA GLY A 127 -19.62 62.05 -35.73
C GLY A 127 -19.28 60.56 -35.93
N PRO A 128 -19.07 60.11 -37.18
CA PRO A 128 -18.79 58.70 -37.44
C PRO A 128 -17.56 58.22 -36.65
N VAL A 129 -17.80 57.24 -35.79
CA VAL A 129 -16.76 56.57 -35.07
C VAL A 129 -15.93 55.83 -36.13
N SER A 130 -14.69 56.31 -36.37
CA SER A 130 -13.69 55.52 -37.11
C SER A 130 -13.46 54.23 -36.32
N GLU A 131 -13.65 53.08 -36.99
CA GLU A 131 -13.34 51.75 -36.44
C GLU A 131 -11.89 51.79 -35.94
N PRO A 132 -11.56 51.24 -34.75
CA PRO A 132 -10.18 51.15 -34.31
C PRO A 132 -9.39 50.33 -35.33
N GLU A 133 -8.39 50.94 -35.94
CA GLU A 133 -7.42 50.18 -36.72
C GLU A 133 -6.90 49.04 -35.90
N GLU A 134 -7.25 47.79 -36.29
CA GLU A 134 -6.65 46.59 -35.73
C GLU A 134 -5.13 46.70 -35.95
N ILE A 135 -4.39 46.94 -34.87
CA ILE A 135 -2.94 46.82 -34.88
C ILE A 135 -2.66 45.34 -35.22
N PRO A 136 -2.09 45.04 -36.39
CA PRO A 136 -1.83 43.65 -36.75
C PRO A 136 -0.91 43.04 -35.70
N ALA A 137 -1.39 41.97 -35.04
CA ALA A 137 -0.59 41.23 -34.08
C ALA A 137 0.74 40.87 -34.73
N PRO A 138 1.89 41.05 -34.04
CA PRO A 138 3.21 40.78 -34.61
C PRO A 138 3.18 39.36 -35.17
N ALA A 139 3.55 39.20 -36.44
CA ALA A 139 3.59 37.91 -37.10
C ALA A 139 4.46 36.97 -36.25
N ARG A 140 3.84 35.95 -35.63
CA ARG A 140 4.56 34.95 -34.86
C ARG A 140 5.50 34.22 -35.80
N SER A 141 6.80 34.23 -35.48
CA SER A 141 7.77 33.40 -36.18
C SER A 141 7.36 31.91 -36.09
N ALA A 142 7.71 31.14 -37.10
CA ALA A 142 7.50 29.68 -37.04
C ALA A 142 8.17 29.12 -35.77
N PRO A 143 7.59 28.07 -35.14
CA PRO A 143 8.24 27.39 -34.05
C PRO A 143 9.63 26.91 -34.42
N ALA A 144 10.57 26.86 -33.46
CA ALA A 144 11.87 26.26 -33.67
C ALA A 144 11.72 24.82 -34.19
N PRO A 145 12.50 24.39 -35.19
CA PRO A 145 12.41 23.04 -35.72
C PRO A 145 12.84 22.02 -34.66
N GLY A 146 12.14 20.86 -34.59
CA GLY A 146 12.63 19.69 -33.88
C GLY A 146 13.71 18.95 -34.67
N TYR A 147 14.26 17.92 -34.07
CA TYR A 147 15.14 16.97 -34.74
C TYR A 147 14.37 16.15 -35.81
N ASP A 148 15.08 15.61 -36.80
CA ASP A 148 14.47 14.68 -37.73
C ASP A 148 14.05 13.37 -37.05
N ASP A 149 13.30 12.52 -37.75
CA ASP A 149 12.71 11.31 -37.19
C ASP A 149 13.78 10.32 -36.71
N ALA A 150 14.91 10.19 -37.39
CA ALA A 150 15.98 9.27 -37.06
C ALA A 150 16.75 9.74 -35.81
N GLU A 151 17.07 11.04 -35.76
CA GLU A 151 17.73 11.63 -34.61
C GLU A 151 16.84 11.60 -33.38
N ARG A 152 15.54 11.92 -33.50
CA ARG A 152 14.57 11.85 -32.43
C ARG A 152 14.44 10.41 -31.91
N GLU A 153 14.33 9.41 -32.80
CA GLU A 153 14.23 8.00 -32.42
C GLU A 153 15.52 7.50 -31.72
N ALA A 154 16.69 7.96 -32.14
CA ALA A 154 17.95 7.64 -31.47
C ALA A 154 17.96 8.11 -30.01
N VAL A 155 17.50 9.36 -29.76
CA VAL A 155 17.38 9.92 -28.41
C VAL A 155 16.37 9.14 -27.56
N LEU A 156 15.18 8.90 -28.11
CA LEU A 156 14.13 8.15 -27.37
C LEU A 156 14.53 6.70 -27.12
N ARG A 157 15.27 6.08 -28.04
CA ARG A 157 15.79 4.72 -27.89
C ARG A 157 16.78 4.62 -26.73
N VAL A 158 17.76 5.53 -26.63
CA VAL A 158 18.73 5.48 -25.53
C VAL A 158 18.03 5.64 -24.16
N MET A 159 17.00 6.49 -24.07
CA MET A 159 16.19 6.65 -22.86
C MET A 159 15.43 5.36 -22.50
N ARG A 160 14.84 4.68 -23.50
CA ARG A 160 14.10 3.42 -23.27
C ARG A 160 15.01 2.26 -22.90
N GLU A 161 16.20 2.19 -23.50
CA GLU A 161 17.12 1.05 -23.35
C GLU A 161 18.13 1.23 -22.21
N ARG A 162 18.27 2.41 -21.62
CA ARG A 162 19.11 2.64 -20.44
C ARG A 162 18.65 1.73 -19.27
N ARG A 163 19.59 1.12 -18.61
CA ARG A 163 19.36 0.25 -17.45
C ARG A 163 20.31 0.59 -16.30
N ASP A 164 19.84 0.37 -15.10
CA ASP A 164 20.66 0.32 -13.90
C ASP A 164 21.24 -1.10 -13.81
N ILE A 165 22.55 -1.22 -14.09
CA ILE A 165 23.24 -2.49 -14.28
C ILE A 165 23.99 -2.88 -13.02
N ARG A 166 23.83 -4.13 -12.60
CA ARG A 166 24.61 -4.72 -11.50
C ARG A 166 25.31 -6.02 -11.90
N ASN A 167 24.84 -6.66 -12.96
CA ASN A 167 25.37 -7.92 -13.47
C ASN A 167 26.00 -7.76 -14.86
N GLY A 168 26.96 -8.60 -15.20
CA GLY A 168 27.55 -8.64 -16.54
C GLY A 168 28.55 -7.52 -16.85
N PHE A 169 29.07 -6.81 -15.84
CA PHE A 169 30.15 -5.86 -16.06
C PHE A 169 31.43 -6.56 -16.46
N ARG A 170 32.19 -5.91 -17.36
CA ARG A 170 33.49 -6.34 -17.86
C ARG A 170 34.60 -5.50 -17.24
N GLY A 171 35.76 -6.12 -17.03
CA GLY A 171 36.97 -5.46 -16.52
C GLY A 171 37.75 -4.65 -17.59
N ASP A 172 37.23 -4.55 -18.82
CA ASP A 172 37.88 -3.84 -19.92
C ASP A 172 38.09 -2.35 -19.58
N PRO A 173 39.26 -1.76 -19.81
CA PRO A 173 39.49 -0.35 -19.50
C PRO A 173 38.68 0.57 -20.41
N ILE A 174 38.13 1.64 -19.81
CA ILE A 174 37.43 2.67 -20.56
C ILE A 174 38.45 3.64 -21.14
N PRO A 175 38.49 3.86 -22.47
CA PRO A 175 39.33 4.86 -23.08
C PRO A 175 39.10 6.26 -22.50
N HIS A 176 40.17 7.05 -22.38
CA HIS A 176 40.09 8.38 -21.76
C HIS A 176 39.09 9.31 -22.49
N GLU A 177 39.12 9.27 -23.81
CA GLU A 177 38.24 10.06 -24.66
C GLU A 177 36.75 9.67 -24.55
N VAL A 178 36.45 8.40 -24.30
CA VAL A 178 35.06 7.93 -24.05
C VAL A 178 34.59 8.46 -22.71
N LEU A 179 35.40 8.30 -21.65
CA LEU A 179 35.04 8.79 -20.33
C LEU A 179 34.90 10.34 -20.32
N LEU A 180 35.75 11.05 -21.07
CA LEU A 180 35.67 12.51 -21.18
C LEU A 180 34.35 12.91 -21.82
N ARG A 181 33.94 12.32 -22.96
CA ARG A 181 32.64 12.60 -23.60
C ARG A 181 31.47 12.38 -22.68
N VAL A 182 31.52 11.31 -21.87
CA VAL A 182 30.46 10.98 -20.88
C VAL A 182 30.41 12.07 -19.80
N LEU A 183 31.56 12.54 -19.29
CA LEU A 183 31.62 13.62 -18.29
C LEU A 183 31.23 15.00 -18.88
N GLU A 184 31.61 15.28 -20.12
CA GLU A 184 31.18 16.47 -20.82
C GLU A 184 29.65 16.50 -20.99
N ALA A 185 29.05 15.39 -21.41
CA ALA A 185 27.61 15.26 -21.49
C ALA A 185 26.93 15.50 -20.13
N ALA A 186 27.48 14.94 -19.05
CA ALA A 186 26.99 15.21 -17.70
C ALA A 186 27.02 16.71 -17.36
N HIS A 187 28.10 17.38 -17.75
CA HIS A 187 28.29 18.80 -17.46
C HIS A 187 27.34 19.73 -18.23
N THR A 188 26.69 19.27 -19.31
CA THR A 188 25.65 20.02 -20.04
C THR A 188 24.29 20.07 -19.35
N ALA A 189 24.12 19.37 -18.22
CA ALA A 189 22.84 19.29 -17.51
C ALA A 189 22.33 20.70 -17.12
N PRO A 190 21.02 20.93 -17.13
CA PRO A 190 20.48 22.18 -16.61
C PRO A 190 20.65 22.22 -15.08
N SER A 191 20.81 23.43 -14.53
CA SER A 191 20.89 23.63 -13.08
C SER A 191 20.14 24.88 -12.67
N VAL A 192 19.59 24.89 -11.45
CA VAL A 192 18.88 26.07 -10.95
C VAL A 192 19.83 27.22 -10.77
N GLY A 193 19.42 28.40 -11.30
CA GLY A 193 20.25 29.58 -11.31
C GLY A 193 21.58 29.44 -12.08
N HIS A 194 21.68 28.44 -12.97
CA HIS A 194 22.90 28.05 -13.70
C HIS A 194 24.12 27.86 -12.78
N SER A 195 23.85 27.32 -11.56
CA SER A 195 24.86 27.17 -10.51
C SER A 195 25.83 26.02 -10.73
N GLN A 196 25.45 25.01 -11.54
CA GLN A 196 26.27 23.82 -11.85
C GLN A 196 26.91 23.23 -10.58
N PRO A 197 26.10 22.79 -9.60
CA PRO A 197 26.57 22.50 -8.24
C PRO A 197 27.32 21.17 -8.10
N TRP A 198 27.48 20.41 -9.18
CA TRP A 198 28.10 19.09 -9.19
C TRP A 198 29.61 19.13 -9.25
N ASP A 199 30.24 18.12 -8.58
CA ASP A 199 31.60 17.69 -8.83
C ASP A 199 31.61 16.18 -9.09
N PHE A 200 32.59 15.72 -9.88
CA PHE A 200 32.76 14.31 -10.24
C PHE A 200 34.08 13.79 -9.69
N VAL A 201 34.03 12.86 -8.72
CA VAL A 201 35.21 12.20 -8.18
C VAL A 201 35.38 10.86 -8.90
N VAL A 202 36.36 10.77 -9.78
CA VAL A 202 36.64 9.56 -10.59
C VAL A 202 37.58 8.65 -9.86
N ILE A 203 37.12 7.45 -9.48
CA ILE A 203 37.83 6.44 -8.69
C ILE A 203 38.31 5.33 -9.63
N ARG A 204 39.62 5.17 -9.73
CA ARG A 204 40.27 4.08 -10.49
C ARG A 204 41.11 3.19 -9.60
N SER A 205 41.52 3.65 -8.41
CA SER A 205 42.32 2.88 -7.46
C SER A 205 41.56 1.64 -6.98
N ALA A 206 42.21 0.47 -7.06
CA ALA A 206 41.63 -0.76 -6.52
C ALA A 206 41.48 -0.71 -5.00
N GLU A 207 42.42 -0.03 -4.31
CA GLU A 207 42.36 0.16 -2.86
C GLU A 207 41.15 0.99 -2.45
N THR A 208 40.91 2.16 -3.10
CA THR A 208 39.75 2.99 -2.82
C THR A 208 38.44 2.25 -3.12
N ARG A 209 38.38 1.51 -4.25
CA ARG A 209 37.21 0.67 -4.55
C ARG A 209 36.97 -0.42 -3.52
N SER A 210 38.02 -1.06 -3.01
CA SER A 210 37.90 -2.05 -1.93
C SER A 210 37.31 -1.43 -0.66
N THR A 211 37.80 -0.25 -0.26
CA THR A 211 37.27 0.49 0.88
C THR A 211 35.77 0.81 0.68
N MET A 212 35.38 1.30 -0.49
CA MET A 212 33.97 1.60 -0.79
C MET A 212 33.09 0.35 -0.79
N HIS A 213 33.61 -0.76 -1.34
CA HIS A 213 32.89 -2.04 -1.29
C HIS A 213 32.64 -2.50 0.15
N GLU A 214 33.63 -2.41 1.05
CA GLU A 214 33.46 -2.75 2.47
C GLU A 214 32.39 -1.89 3.15
N LEU A 215 32.35 -0.57 2.85
CA LEU A 215 31.30 0.31 3.34
C LEU A 215 29.91 -0.11 2.84
N ALA A 216 29.80 -0.40 1.54
CA ALA A 216 28.55 -0.83 0.92
C ALA A 216 28.04 -2.16 1.52
N GLN A 217 28.91 -3.15 1.73
CA GLN A 217 28.55 -4.43 2.32
C GLN A 217 28.04 -4.27 3.77
N ARG A 218 28.67 -3.41 4.58
CA ARG A 218 28.19 -3.14 5.94
C ARG A 218 26.77 -2.59 5.96
N GLN A 219 26.47 -1.63 5.08
CA GLN A 219 25.13 -1.06 4.98
C GLN A 219 24.11 -2.03 4.40
N ARG A 220 24.51 -2.86 3.43
CA ARG A 220 23.68 -3.95 2.93
C ARG A 220 23.25 -4.88 4.06
N ASP A 221 24.20 -5.31 4.91
CA ASP A 221 23.93 -6.21 6.02
C ASP A 221 23.07 -5.56 7.10
N ALA A 222 23.25 -4.27 7.35
CA ALA A 222 22.42 -3.50 8.25
C ALA A 222 20.97 -3.40 7.73
N TYR A 223 20.80 -3.02 6.46
CA TYR A 223 19.49 -2.92 5.83
C TYR A 223 18.76 -4.28 5.75
N ALA A 224 19.47 -5.36 5.43
CA ALA A 224 18.87 -6.70 5.40
C ALA A 224 18.21 -7.11 6.73
N LYS A 225 18.71 -6.59 7.86
CA LYS A 225 18.16 -6.87 9.20
C LYS A 225 16.88 -6.09 9.49
N THR A 226 16.64 -4.98 8.80
CA THR A 226 15.42 -4.18 8.97
C THR A 226 14.24 -4.72 8.17
N LEU A 227 14.49 -5.58 7.19
CA LEU A 227 13.47 -6.09 6.28
C LEU A 227 12.65 -7.23 6.91
N PRO A 228 11.33 -7.30 6.64
CA PRO A 228 10.50 -8.47 6.91
C PRO A 228 11.11 -9.75 6.28
N LYS A 229 10.93 -10.91 6.91
CA LYS A 229 11.59 -12.18 6.52
C LYS A 229 11.49 -12.50 5.02
N GLY A 230 10.30 -12.33 4.41
CA GLY A 230 10.08 -12.58 2.98
C GLY A 230 10.92 -11.64 2.11
N ARG A 231 10.91 -10.35 2.43
CA ARG A 231 11.73 -9.33 1.74
C ARG A 231 13.21 -9.53 1.98
N ALA A 232 13.62 -9.86 3.21
CA ALA A 232 15.03 -10.13 3.54
C ALA A 232 15.57 -11.31 2.75
N LYS A 233 14.78 -12.36 2.53
CA LYS A 233 15.16 -13.50 1.68
C LYS A 233 15.37 -13.05 0.24
N GLN A 234 14.40 -12.35 -0.34
CA GLN A 234 14.48 -11.82 -1.71
C GLN A 234 15.68 -10.87 -1.86
N PHE A 235 15.88 -9.96 -0.89
CA PHE A 235 17.00 -9.01 -0.89
C PHE A 235 18.38 -9.68 -0.88
N LYS A 236 18.54 -10.81 -0.17
CA LYS A 236 19.80 -11.57 -0.16
C LYS A 236 20.17 -12.13 -1.53
N GLU A 237 19.19 -12.42 -2.37
CA GLU A 237 19.39 -12.94 -3.73
C GLU A 237 19.70 -11.81 -4.74
N LEU A 238 19.45 -10.55 -4.37
CA LEU A 238 19.73 -9.39 -5.22
C LEU A 238 21.22 -9.01 -5.15
N LYS A 239 21.81 -8.78 -6.30
CA LYS A 239 23.07 -8.06 -6.41
C LYS A 239 22.77 -6.56 -6.40
N ILE A 240 23.40 -5.82 -5.50
CA ILE A 240 23.10 -4.39 -5.26
C ILE A 240 24.21 -3.44 -5.73
N GLU A 241 25.39 -3.97 -6.08
CA GLU A 241 26.55 -3.17 -6.46
C GLU A 241 27.46 -3.96 -7.42
N ALA A 242 28.38 -3.27 -8.08
CA ALA A 242 29.42 -3.83 -8.92
C ALA A 242 30.75 -3.05 -8.76
N ILE A 243 31.05 -2.60 -7.54
CA ILE A 243 32.15 -1.69 -7.20
C ILE A 243 33.50 -2.25 -7.61
N LEU A 244 33.74 -3.54 -7.35
CA LEU A 244 35.01 -4.21 -7.66
C LEU A 244 35.10 -4.71 -9.11
N GLU A 245 33.95 -4.92 -9.77
CA GLU A 245 33.89 -5.49 -11.12
C GLU A 245 34.10 -4.44 -12.21
N THR A 246 33.78 -3.17 -11.91
CA THR A 246 33.91 -2.08 -12.87
C THR A 246 35.30 -1.43 -12.81
N PRO A 247 35.86 -1.04 -13.96
CA PRO A 247 37.20 -0.41 -14.01
C PRO A 247 37.18 1.03 -13.43
N VAL A 248 36.04 1.69 -13.43
CA VAL A 248 35.88 3.09 -12.97
C VAL A 248 34.64 3.19 -12.11
N ASN A 249 34.77 3.89 -10.98
CA ASN A 249 33.59 4.34 -10.22
C ASN A 249 33.61 5.87 -10.17
N ILE A 250 32.42 6.50 -10.11
CA ILE A 250 32.27 7.96 -10.09
C ILE A 250 31.36 8.35 -8.94
N VAL A 251 31.86 9.19 -8.04
CA VAL A 251 31.01 9.83 -7.03
C VAL A 251 30.59 11.20 -7.54
N VAL A 252 29.30 11.47 -7.50
CA VAL A 252 28.73 12.76 -7.88
C VAL A 252 28.26 13.46 -6.63
N THR A 253 28.74 14.68 -6.40
CA THR A 253 28.36 15.49 -5.24
C THR A 253 27.51 16.68 -5.64
N ALA A 254 26.89 17.33 -4.67
CA ALA A 254 26.23 18.61 -4.80
C ALA A 254 26.81 19.60 -3.80
N ASP A 255 27.17 20.77 -4.27
CA ASP A 255 27.59 21.89 -3.44
C ASP A 255 26.42 22.88 -3.27
N PRO A 256 25.73 22.89 -2.14
CA PRO A 256 24.62 23.80 -1.89
C PRO A 256 25.04 25.27 -1.79
N THR A 257 26.34 25.53 -1.69
CA THR A 257 26.89 26.90 -1.56
C THR A 257 27.30 27.54 -2.90
N ARG A 258 27.43 26.72 -3.96
CA ARG A 258 27.90 27.15 -5.30
C ARG A 258 26.96 28.18 -5.89
N GLY A 259 27.54 29.25 -6.50
CA GLY A 259 26.81 30.39 -7.02
C GLY A 259 26.53 31.49 -5.99
N GLY A 260 26.85 31.26 -4.71
CA GLY A 260 26.74 32.23 -3.63
C GLY A 260 25.33 32.51 -3.13
N ARG A 261 25.20 33.50 -2.24
CA ARG A 261 23.94 33.79 -1.50
C ARG A 261 22.75 34.12 -2.39
N HIS A 262 22.98 34.72 -3.55
CA HIS A 262 21.94 35.27 -4.43
C HIS A 262 21.64 34.38 -5.65
N THR A 263 22.00 33.09 -5.61
CA THR A 263 21.63 32.15 -6.66
C THR A 263 20.11 32.07 -6.79
N LEU A 264 19.59 32.21 -8.00
CA LEU A 264 18.15 32.12 -8.27
C LEU A 264 17.57 30.79 -7.74
N GLY A 265 16.40 30.86 -7.12
CA GLY A 265 15.70 29.68 -6.59
C GLY A 265 16.18 29.19 -5.21
N ARG A 266 17.32 29.63 -4.69
CA ARG A 266 17.89 29.12 -3.42
C ARG A 266 16.96 29.30 -2.22
N HIS A 267 16.24 30.41 -2.13
CA HIS A 267 15.33 30.67 -1.01
C HIS A 267 14.01 29.93 -1.12
N THR A 268 13.52 29.75 -2.33
CA THR A 268 12.22 29.09 -2.59
C THR A 268 12.35 27.58 -2.71
N GLN A 269 13.54 27.09 -3.09
CA GLN A 269 13.82 25.68 -3.33
C GLN A 269 15.23 25.32 -2.79
N PRO A 270 15.42 25.22 -1.48
CA PRO A 270 16.75 24.97 -0.88
C PRO A 270 17.39 23.65 -1.30
N GLN A 271 16.59 22.66 -1.72
CA GLN A 271 17.04 21.34 -2.17
C GLN A 271 17.46 21.27 -3.65
N MET A 272 17.56 22.41 -4.35
CA MET A 272 17.80 22.40 -5.80
C MET A 272 19.22 22.01 -6.22
N ALA A 273 20.22 22.10 -5.32
CA ALA A 273 21.57 21.67 -5.62
C ALA A 273 21.65 20.15 -5.88
N PRO A 274 21.21 19.26 -4.99
CA PRO A 274 21.17 17.82 -5.26
C PRO A 274 20.27 17.45 -6.45
N TYR A 275 19.13 18.14 -6.67
CA TYR A 275 18.29 17.87 -7.85
C TYR A 275 19.01 18.21 -9.15
N SER A 276 19.73 19.33 -9.21
CA SER A 276 20.53 19.70 -10.37
C SER A 276 21.66 18.71 -10.63
N SER A 277 22.34 18.23 -9.59
CA SER A 277 23.37 17.19 -9.70
C SER A 277 22.78 15.84 -10.16
N ALA A 278 21.55 15.49 -9.76
CA ALA A 278 20.86 14.29 -10.25
C ALA A 278 20.56 14.36 -11.77
N LEU A 279 20.27 15.56 -12.32
CA LEU A 279 20.14 15.75 -13.77
C LEU A 279 21.47 15.51 -14.50
N ALA A 280 22.59 15.92 -13.90
CA ALA A 280 23.92 15.61 -14.44
C ALA A 280 24.20 14.09 -14.42
N VAL A 281 23.75 13.36 -13.39
CA VAL A 281 23.82 11.89 -13.34
C VAL A 281 23.01 11.27 -14.48
N GLU A 282 21.78 11.75 -14.75
CA GLU A 282 20.99 11.19 -15.86
C GLU A 282 21.65 11.44 -17.22
N ASN A 283 22.17 12.66 -17.48
CA ASN A 283 22.92 12.93 -18.70
C ASN A 283 24.16 12.02 -18.86
N LEU A 284 24.91 11.79 -17.76
CA LEU A 284 26.02 10.84 -17.72
C LEU A 284 25.56 9.44 -18.14
N TRP A 285 24.42 9.01 -17.60
CA TRP A 285 23.89 7.67 -17.83
C TRP A 285 23.45 7.45 -19.27
N LEU A 286 22.76 8.45 -19.85
CA LEU A 286 22.36 8.39 -21.26
C LEU A 286 23.56 8.37 -22.20
N ALA A 287 24.56 9.23 -21.94
CA ALA A 287 25.80 9.27 -22.72
C ALA A 287 26.60 7.96 -22.59
N ALA A 288 26.73 7.43 -21.39
CA ALA A 288 27.35 6.12 -21.15
C ALA A 288 26.67 5.01 -21.94
N ARG A 289 25.30 4.95 -21.92
CA ARG A 289 24.55 3.97 -22.71
C ARG A 289 24.79 4.13 -24.22
N ALA A 290 24.90 5.37 -24.72
CA ALA A 290 25.20 5.63 -26.14
C ALA A 290 26.62 5.17 -26.53
N GLU A 291 27.58 5.21 -25.61
CA GLU A 291 28.94 4.70 -25.78
C GLU A 291 29.07 3.18 -25.50
N GLY A 292 27.98 2.47 -25.21
CA GLY A 292 27.99 1.04 -24.87
C GLY A 292 28.44 0.72 -23.45
N LEU A 293 28.49 1.72 -22.56
CA LEU A 293 28.83 1.55 -21.15
C LEU A 293 27.57 1.33 -20.30
N GLY A 294 27.63 0.34 -19.42
CA GLY A 294 26.69 0.17 -18.32
C GLY A 294 27.03 1.10 -17.16
N VAL A 295 25.98 1.54 -16.45
CA VAL A 295 26.10 2.30 -15.21
C VAL A 295 25.23 1.64 -14.15
N GLY A 296 25.77 1.41 -12.95
CA GLY A 296 25.04 0.94 -11.77
C GLY A 296 25.10 1.97 -10.65
N TRP A 297 23.94 2.38 -10.12
CA TRP A 297 23.86 3.30 -8.98
C TRP A 297 23.82 2.52 -7.67
N VAL A 298 24.80 2.76 -6.79
CA VAL A 298 24.90 2.16 -5.47
C VAL A 298 24.49 3.18 -4.42
N SER A 299 23.47 2.85 -3.63
CA SER A 299 22.92 3.71 -2.56
C SER A 299 23.14 3.16 -1.15
N PHE A 300 23.89 2.08 -1.01
CA PHE A 300 24.14 1.42 0.28
C PHE A 300 25.41 1.93 0.95
N PHE A 301 25.36 3.17 1.46
CA PHE A 301 26.47 3.77 2.18
C PHE A 301 25.97 4.53 3.41
N ASP A 302 26.80 4.59 4.46
CA ASP A 302 26.74 5.70 5.42
C ASP A 302 27.47 6.89 4.79
N GLU A 303 26.74 7.98 4.56
CA GLU A 303 27.27 9.15 3.86
C GLU A 303 28.48 9.75 4.59
N ARG A 304 28.43 9.82 5.92
CA ARG A 304 29.51 10.38 6.73
C ARG A 304 30.79 9.55 6.66
N GLU A 305 30.63 8.21 6.58
CA GLU A 305 31.78 7.32 6.42
C GLU A 305 32.38 7.47 5.01
N MET A 306 31.55 7.58 3.97
CA MET A 306 31.99 7.80 2.60
C MET A 306 32.72 9.14 2.44
N VAL A 307 32.14 10.24 2.96
CA VAL A 307 32.72 11.59 2.95
C VAL A 307 34.13 11.56 3.57
N ARG A 308 34.29 10.90 4.73
CA ARG A 308 35.60 10.74 5.41
C ARG A 308 36.59 9.90 4.60
N ALA A 309 36.14 8.77 4.07
CA ALA A 309 36.99 7.84 3.35
C ALA A 309 37.52 8.42 2.02
N LEU A 310 36.71 9.27 1.38
CA LEU A 310 37.06 9.96 0.12
C LEU A 310 37.69 11.33 0.35
N GLY A 311 37.78 11.81 1.60
CA GLY A 311 38.30 13.15 1.92
C GLY A 311 37.48 14.29 1.35
N LEU A 312 36.16 14.10 1.23
CA LEU A 312 35.25 15.13 0.72
C LEU A 312 35.06 16.23 1.77
N PRO A 313 34.92 17.50 1.36
CA PRO A 313 34.49 18.58 2.24
C PRO A 313 33.11 18.28 2.87
N GLU A 314 32.94 18.54 4.15
CA GLU A 314 31.70 18.21 4.91
C GLU A 314 30.44 18.94 4.42
N HIS A 315 30.58 20.04 3.69
CA HIS A 315 29.44 20.79 3.14
C HIS A 315 28.92 20.20 1.82
N LEU A 316 29.62 19.24 1.22
CA LEU A 316 29.16 18.57 0.00
C LEU A 316 28.21 17.44 0.34
N GLU A 317 27.09 17.38 -0.36
CA GLU A 317 26.15 16.28 -0.31
C GLU A 317 26.52 15.24 -1.37
N VAL A 318 26.55 13.95 -1.00
CA VAL A 318 26.76 12.88 -1.98
C VAL A 318 25.44 12.53 -2.66
N VAL A 319 25.36 12.79 -3.98
CA VAL A 319 24.14 12.50 -4.76
C VAL A 319 24.15 11.09 -5.30
N ALA A 320 25.29 10.61 -5.82
CA ALA A 320 25.37 9.29 -6.42
C ALA A 320 26.75 8.67 -6.27
N TYR A 321 26.78 7.33 -6.12
CA TYR A 321 27.95 6.51 -6.35
C TYR A 321 27.66 5.59 -7.54
N LEU A 322 28.41 5.72 -8.63
CA LEU A 322 28.17 5.08 -9.91
C LEU A 322 29.31 4.09 -10.24
N CYS A 323 28.95 2.84 -10.52
CA CYS A 323 29.84 1.85 -11.11
C CYS A 323 29.73 1.95 -12.63
N VAL A 324 30.85 2.18 -13.36
CA VAL A 324 30.85 2.42 -14.80
C VAL A 324 31.80 1.45 -15.50
N GLY A 325 31.33 0.76 -16.53
CA GLY A 325 32.11 -0.20 -17.30
C GLY A 325 31.39 -0.72 -18.53
N TYR A 326 32.12 -1.41 -19.43
CA TYR A 326 31.47 -2.17 -20.49
C TYR A 326 30.68 -3.33 -19.90
N VAL A 327 29.63 -3.77 -20.59
CA VAL A 327 28.75 -4.88 -20.18
C VAL A 327 28.69 -5.95 -21.27
N ASP A 328 28.41 -7.19 -20.88
CA ASP A 328 28.21 -8.27 -21.84
C ASP A 328 26.95 -8.06 -22.67
N GLU A 329 25.88 -7.60 -22.04
CA GLU A 329 24.61 -7.26 -22.68
C GLU A 329 23.80 -6.25 -21.84
N PHE A 330 22.86 -5.57 -22.48
CA PHE A 330 21.88 -4.73 -21.79
C PHE A 330 20.58 -5.54 -21.65
N PRO A 331 20.07 -5.76 -20.42
CA PRO A 331 18.84 -6.51 -20.23
C PRO A 331 17.62 -5.78 -20.81
N GLU A 332 16.67 -6.53 -21.36
CA GLU A 332 15.43 -5.97 -21.92
C GLU A 332 14.60 -5.26 -20.85
N GLU A 333 14.51 -5.84 -19.65
CA GLU A 333 13.79 -5.28 -18.50
C GLU A 333 14.77 -4.91 -17.37
N PRO A 334 14.38 -3.95 -16.48
CA PRO A 334 15.17 -3.64 -15.29
C PRO A 334 15.42 -4.88 -14.42
N GLU A 335 16.65 -5.07 -13.93
CA GLU A 335 17.05 -6.24 -13.12
C GLU A 335 16.15 -6.42 -11.88
N LEU A 336 15.73 -5.34 -11.22
CA LEU A 336 14.81 -5.39 -10.09
C LEU A 336 13.40 -5.87 -10.49
N THR A 337 12.97 -5.61 -11.72
CA THR A 337 11.70 -6.14 -12.25
C THR A 337 11.83 -7.64 -12.53
N GLN A 338 12.91 -8.08 -13.18
CA GLN A 338 13.20 -9.50 -13.42
C GLN A 338 13.29 -10.30 -12.12
N ALA A 339 13.90 -9.73 -11.09
CA ALA A 339 13.96 -10.33 -9.76
C ALA A 339 12.62 -10.30 -8.99
N GLY A 340 11.57 -9.69 -9.54
CA GLY A 340 10.27 -9.54 -8.89
C GLY A 340 10.28 -8.62 -7.67
N TRP A 341 11.30 -7.76 -7.53
CA TRP A 341 11.41 -6.79 -6.43
C TRP A 341 10.37 -5.68 -6.52
N SER A 342 10.16 -5.14 -7.73
CA SER A 342 9.16 -4.10 -8.01
C SER A 342 8.70 -4.17 -9.46
N LYS A 343 7.59 -3.47 -9.77
CA LYS A 343 7.04 -3.36 -11.13
C LYS A 343 7.02 -1.90 -11.56
N ARG A 344 7.18 -1.66 -12.86
CA ARG A 344 7.01 -0.32 -13.42
C ARG A 344 5.53 0.09 -13.34
N ARG A 345 5.26 1.29 -12.82
CA ARG A 345 3.90 1.87 -12.83
C ARG A 345 3.52 2.26 -14.25
N PRO A 346 2.27 1.97 -14.69
CA PRO A 346 1.74 2.51 -15.94
C PRO A 346 1.79 4.04 -15.98
N LEU A 347 1.97 4.61 -17.17
CA LEU A 347 2.01 6.07 -17.33
C LEU A 347 0.72 6.74 -16.86
N SER A 348 -0.44 6.14 -17.14
CA SER A 348 -1.76 6.62 -16.71
C SER A 348 -1.92 6.76 -15.19
N TRP A 349 -1.08 6.08 -14.39
CA TRP A 349 -1.13 6.22 -12.93
C TRP A 349 -0.42 7.46 -12.39
N VAL A 350 0.44 8.09 -13.19
CA VAL A 350 1.33 9.17 -12.75
C VAL A 350 1.13 10.48 -13.52
N VAL A 351 0.19 10.49 -14.47
CA VAL A 351 -0.19 11.69 -15.20
C VAL A 351 -1.53 12.19 -14.69
N HIS A 352 -1.55 13.45 -14.25
CA HIS A 352 -2.74 14.16 -13.78
C HIS A 352 -2.88 15.44 -14.59
N GLU A 353 -4.07 15.76 -15.04
CA GLU A 353 -4.37 16.96 -15.81
C GLU A 353 -4.89 18.07 -14.88
N GLU A 354 -4.23 19.23 -14.89
CA GLU A 354 -4.51 20.45 -14.12
C GLU A 354 -4.43 20.27 -12.59
N THR A 355 -5.11 19.27 -12.00
CA THR A 355 -5.13 19.04 -10.56
C THR A 355 -4.73 17.60 -10.21
N TYR A 356 -4.08 17.44 -9.06
CA TYR A 356 -3.73 16.10 -8.58
C TYR A 356 -5.01 15.29 -8.32
N GLY A 357 -5.02 14.03 -8.76
CA GLY A 357 -6.18 13.14 -8.67
C GLY A 357 -6.98 13.04 -9.98
N ARG A 358 -6.99 14.09 -10.81
CA ARG A 358 -7.64 14.07 -12.13
C ARG A 358 -6.73 13.37 -13.15
N ARG A 359 -6.81 12.04 -13.20
CA ARG A 359 -5.96 11.24 -14.11
C ARG A 359 -6.51 11.26 -15.52
N ALA A 360 -5.70 11.76 -16.44
CA ALA A 360 -5.93 11.65 -17.87
C ALA A 360 -4.59 11.67 -18.60
N LEU A 361 -4.45 10.88 -19.66
CA LEU A 361 -3.39 11.10 -20.64
C LEU A 361 -3.81 12.23 -21.57
N PRO A 362 -2.87 13.06 -22.08
CA PRO A 362 -3.23 14.16 -22.97
C PRO A 362 -4.08 13.68 -24.16
N GLY A 363 -5.27 14.25 -24.32
CA GLY A 363 -6.23 13.89 -25.36
C GLY A 363 -7.21 12.77 -25.00
N GLU A 364 -7.18 12.28 -23.77
CA GLU A 364 -8.16 11.36 -23.20
C GLU A 364 -9.06 12.10 -22.20
N GLU A 365 -10.31 11.64 -22.06
CA GLU A 365 -11.20 12.16 -21.01
C GLU A 365 -10.68 11.72 -19.62
N PRO A 366 -10.75 12.57 -18.59
CA PRO A 366 -10.38 12.20 -17.24
C PRO A 366 -11.18 11.02 -16.73
N HIS A 367 -10.51 10.01 -16.19
CA HIS A 367 -11.14 8.81 -15.67
C HIS A 367 -11.41 8.93 -14.17
N ASP A 368 -12.62 8.52 -13.75
CA ASP A 368 -12.93 8.19 -12.36
C ASP A 368 -12.13 6.94 -11.97
N LEU A 369 -11.30 7.06 -10.92
CA LEU A 369 -10.41 5.98 -10.49
C LEU A 369 -11.18 4.73 -10.06
N LEU A 370 -12.33 4.90 -9.40
CA LEU A 370 -13.20 3.79 -9.02
C LEU A 370 -13.75 3.08 -10.26
N GLN A 371 -14.28 3.82 -11.24
CA GLN A 371 -14.81 3.23 -12.48
C GLN A 371 -13.72 2.50 -13.28
N GLU A 372 -12.55 3.12 -13.45
CA GLU A 372 -11.39 2.47 -14.08
C GLU A 372 -11.03 1.15 -13.38
N THR A 373 -10.98 1.18 -12.04
CA THR A 373 -10.63 0.01 -11.24
C THR A 373 -11.66 -1.10 -11.39
N VAL A 374 -12.96 -0.78 -11.28
CA VAL A 374 -14.07 -1.73 -11.46
C VAL A 374 -14.06 -2.32 -12.87
N ALA A 375 -13.86 -1.48 -13.90
CA ALA A 375 -13.76 -1.94 -15.28
C ALA A 375 -12.61 -2.93 -15.54
N ASN A 376 -11.57 -2.93 -14.68
CA ASN A 376 -10.43 -3.85 -14.78
C ASN A 376 -10.60 -5.14 -13.96
N ILE A 377 -11.61 -5.25 -13.09
CA ILE A 377 -11.92 -6.48 -12.37
C ILE A 377 -12.44 -7.53 -13.37
N ARG A 378 -11.88 -8.73 -13.30
CA ARG A 378 -12.23 -9.84 -14.18
C ARG A 378 -12.52 -11.09 -13.35
N PRO A 379 -13.42 -11.96 -13.79
CA PRO A 379 -13.65 -13.24 -13.13
C PRO A 379 -12.38 -14.10 -13.14
N LEU A 380 -12.39 -15.17 -12.35
CA LEU A 380 -11.33 -16.16 -12.31
C LEU A 380 -11.15 -16.80 -13.71
N ASP A 381 -9.90 -17.03 -14.08
CA ASP A 381 -9.57 -17.67 -15.36
C ASP A 381 -9.95 -19.14 -15.33
N ALA A 382 -10.88 -19.54 -16.18
CA ALA A 382 -11.42 -20.90 -16.22
C ALA A 382 -10.37 -21.95 -16.61
N LYS A 383 -9.41 -21.60 -17.46
CA LYS A 383 -8.33 -22.50 -17.87
C LYS A 383 -7.40 -22.80 -16.69
N ALA A 384 -6.90 -21.77 -16.03
CA ALA A 384 -6.01 -21.94 -14.87
C ALA A 384 -6.71 -22.64 -13.70
N LEU A 385 -8.04 -22.39 -13.50
CA LEU A 385 -8.87 -23.16 -12.55
C LEU A 385 -8.91 -24.66 -12.91
N GLY A 386 -9.18 -24.99 -14.18
CA GLY A 386 -9.19 -26.37 -14.65
C GLY A 386 -7.84 -27.06 -14.47
N GLU A 387 -6.75 -26.40 -14.86
CA GLU A 387 -5.39 -26.90 -14.68
C GLU A 387 -5.06 -27.13 -13.19
N ALA A 388 -5.51 -26.27 -12.29
CA ALA A 388 -5.33 -26.44 -10.85
C ALA A 388 -6.03 -27.71 -10.34
N TRP A 389 -7.30 -27.91 -10.72
CA TRP A 389 -8.04 -29.13 -10.33
C TRP A 389 -7.43 -30.40 -10.92
N GLU A 390 -6.96 -30.39 -12.16
CA GLU A 390 -6.27 -31.55 -12.76
C GLU A 390 -4.93 -31.82 -12.06
N ARG A 391 -4.19 -30.78 -11.66
CA ARG A 391 -2.98 -30.97 -10.87
C ARG A 391 -3.30 -31.55 -9.49
N GLN A 392 -4.35 -31.05 -8.80
CA GLN A 392 -4.80 -31.57 -7.50
C GLN A 392 -5.11 -33.06 -7.53
N LYS A 393 -5.72 -33.55 -8.60
CA LYS A 393 -6.03 -34.97 -8.79
C LYS A 393 -4.76 -35.84 -8.92
N ARG A 394 -3.73 -35.31 -9.56
CA ARG A 394 -2.46 -36.04 -9.81
C ARG A 394 -1.46 -35.98 -8.64
N MET A 395 -1.66 -35.09 -7.64
CA MET A 395 -0.77 -34.97 -6.50
C MET A 395 -0.84 -36.23 -5.62
N THR A 396 0.31 -36.61 -4.97
CA THR A 396 0.42 -37.80 -4.10
C THR A 396 -0.35 -37.65 -2.79
N LYS A 397 -1.64 -37.51 -2.89
CA LYS A 397 -2.59 -37.38 -1.78
C LYS A 397 -3.97 -37.93 -2.18
N PRO A 398 -4.81 -38.38 -1.23
CA PRO A 398 -6.20 -38.65 -1.50
C PRO A 398 -6.95 -37.44 -2.05
N ALA A 399 -7.91 -37.62 -2.93
CA ALA A 399 -8.75 -36.55 -3.44
C ALA A 399 -9.49 -35.85 -2.28
N GLY A 400 -9.48 -34.54 -2.26
CA GLY A 400 -10.14 -33.73 -1.21
C GLY A 400 -9.41 -33.70 0.13
N ALA A 401 -8.25 -34.37 0.28
CA ALA A 401 -7.57 -34.50 1.57
C ALA A 401 -7.05 -33.16 2.16
N LEU A 402 -6.84 -32.13 1.35
CA LEU A 402 -6.42 -30.81 1.81
C LEU A 402 -7.59 -29.84 2.04
N GLY A 403 -8.84 -30.28 1.79
CA GLY A 403 -10.05 -29.53 2.11
C GLY A 403 -10.03 -28.10 1.53
N MET A 404 -10.17 -27.07 2.39
CA MET A 404 -10.18 -25.66 1.96
C MET A 404 -8.92 -25.21 1.21
N LEU A 405 -7.76 -25.81 1.49
CA LEU A 405 -6.52 -25.44 0.82
C LEU A 405 -6.55 -25.79 -0.67
N GLU A 406 -7.29 -26.82 -1.07
CA GLU A 406 -7.50 -27.16 -2.48
C GLU A 406 -8.32 -26.09 -3.20
N ILE A 407 -9.37 -25.58 -2.54
CA ILE A 407 -10.21 -24.50 -3.07
C ILE A 407 -9.40 -23.22 -3.22
N ILE A 408 -8.63 -22.85 -2.18
CA ILE A 408 -7.77 -21.65 -2.20
C ILE A 408 -6.72 -21.74 -3.30
N SER A 409 -6.05 -22.88 -3.44
CA SER A 409 -5.01 -23.03 -4.48
C SER A 409 -5.59 -22.92 -5.89
N ALA A 410 -6.80 -23.44 -6.12
CA ALA A 410 -7.53 -23.27 -7.37
C ALA A 410 -7.95 -21.80 -7.58
N GLN A 411 -8.48 -21.14 -6.55
CA GLN A 411 -8.82 -19.72 -6.57
C GLN A 411 -7.59 -18.85 -6.91
N LEU A 412 -6.45 -19.08 -6.26
CA LEU A 412 -5.20 -18.36 -6.54
C LEU A 412 -4.73 -18.59 -7.98
N SER A 413 -4.85 -19.81 -8.51
CA SER A 413 -4.52 -20.12 -9.90
C SER A 413 -5.43 -19.38 -10.87
N GLY A 414 -6.74 -19.41 -10.64
CA GLY A 414 -7.71 -18.67 -11.46
C GLY A 414 -7.52 -17.16 -11.39
N LEU A 415 -7.20 -16.62 -10.22
CA LEU A 415 -6.94 -15.20 -10.01
C LEU A 415 -5.68 -14.77 -10.77
N SER A 416 -4.56 -15.48 -10.60
CA SER A 416 -3.28 -15.17 -11.23
C SER A 416 -3.18 -15.55 -12.71
N ARG A 417 -4.12 -16.37 -13.23
CA ARG A 417 -4.10 -16.98 -14.57
C ARG A 417 -2.93 -17.95 -14.80
N VAL A 418 -2.34 -18.45 -13.73
CA VAL A 418 -1.16 -19.33 -13.78
C VAL A 418 -1.36 -20.53 -12.86
N CYS A 419 -1.04 -21.71 -13.35
CA CYS A 419 -1.01 -22.95 -12.56
C CYS A 419 0.38 -23.61 -12.67
N PRO A 420 1.09 -23.83 -11.56
CA PRO A 420 0.80 -23.45 -10.16
C PRO A 420 0.75 -21.94 -9.93
N PRO A 421 -0.06 -21.44 -8.97
CA PRO A 421 -0.20 -20.02 -8.73
C PRO A 421 1.05 -19.44 -8.07
N PRO A 422 1.38 -18.15 -8.26
CA PRO A 422 2.43 -17.49 -7.49
C PRO A 422 2.19 -17.66 -5.98
N ILE A 423 3.25 -17.92 -5.23
CA ILE A 423 3.16 -17.95 -3.77
C ILE A 423 2.85 -16.52 -3.29
N PRO A 424 1.85 -16.33 -2.39
CA PRO A 424 1.47 -15.02 -1.83
C PRO A 424 2.53 -14.46 -0.87
N GLU A 425 3.73 -14.19 -1.40
CA GLU A 425 4.93 -13.75 -0.67
C GLU A 425 5.80 -12.90 -1.60
N PRO A 426 6.23 -11.68 -1.19
CA PRO A 426 5.89 -11.00 0.07
C PRO A 426 4.44 -10.54 0.15
N ALA A 427 3.98 -10.26 1.38
CA ALA A 427 2.63 -9.78 1.66
C ALA A 427 2.67 -8.52 2.53
N ALA A 428 1.65 -7.68 2.43
CA ALA A 428 1.52 -6.48 3.26
C ALA A 428 0.12 -6.41 3.89
N VAL A 429 0.08 -6.06 5.19
CA VAL A 429 -1.16 -5.64 5.84
C VAL A 429 -1.26 -4.11 5.77
N ALA A 430 -2.37 -3.62 5.21
CA ALA A 430 -2.69 -2.20 5.14
C ALA A 430 -3.63 -1.86 6.30
N VAL A 431 -3.13 -1.10 7.28
CA VAL A 431 -3.89 -0.65 8.45
C VAL A 431 -4.38 0.77 8.18
N PHE A 432 -5.65 0.91 7.85
CA PHE A 432 -6.29 2.21 7.65
C PHE A 432 -6.80 2.75 8.98
N ALA A 433 -6.36 3.97 9.34
CA ALA A 433 -6.74 4.61 10.59
C ALA A 433 -7.73 5.76 10.36
N GLY A 434 -8.84 5.75 11.09
CA GLY A 434 -9.86 6.81 11.00
C GLY A 434 -10.77 6.87 12.23
N ASP A 435 -11.19 8.05 12.60
CA ASP A 435 -12.07 8.31 13.73
C ASP A 435 -13.54 8.49 13.33
N HIS A 436 -14.43 8.25 14.27
CA HIS A 436 -15.86 8.21 14.04
C HIS A 436 -16.63 9.20 14.92
N GLY A 437 -17.44 10.08 14.30
CA GLY A 437 -18.30 11.00 15.04
C GLY A 437 -19.34 10.31 15.91
N VAL A 438 -19.76 9.08 15.57
CA VAL A 438 -20.68 8.27 16.38
C VAL A 438 -20.11 7.94 17.77
N HIS A 439 -18.81 8.12 18.00
CA HIS A 439 -18.18 8.03 19.32
C HIS A 439 -18.88 8.93 20.35
N ALA A 440 -19.34 10.11 19.94
CA ALA A 440 -20.09 11.05 20.79
C ALA A 440 -21.38 10.48 21.38
N GLN A 441 -21.92 9.39 20.80
CA GLN A 441 -23.11 8.70 21.29
C GLN A 441 -22.82 7.74 22.46
N GLY A 442 -21.57 7.65 22.92
CA GLY A 442 -21.18 6.81 24.05
C GLY A 442 -21.34 5.30 23.79
N VAL A 443 -21.00 4.87 22.59
CA VAL A 443 -21.08 3.47 22.13
C VAL A 443 -19.88 2.63 22.52
N THR A 444 -18.86 3.25 23.11
CA THR A 444 -17.62 2.61 23.60
C THR A 444 -17.11 3.34 24.86
N ALA A 445 -16.36 2.65 25.68
CA ALA A 445 -15.73 3.23 26.88
C ALA A 445 -14.35 3.85 26.57
N TRP A 446 -13.76 3.56 25.41
CA TRP A 446 -12.45 4.04 25.05
C TRP A 446 -12.52 5.48 24.54
N PRO A 447 -11.63 6.38 24.97
CA PRO A 447 -11.54 7.72 24.42
C PRO A 447 -11.03 7.71 22.98
N GLN A 448 -11.41 8.73 22.19
CA GLN A 448 -11.10 8.80 20.77
C GLN A 448 -9.61 8.94 20.50
N GLU A 449 -8.87 9.57 21.40
CA GLU A 449 -7.41 9.76 21.29
C GLU A 449 -6.63 8.45 21.18
N VAL A 450 -7.21 7.33 21.59
CA VAL A 450 -6.61 5.99 21.47
C VAL A 450 -6.34 5.64 19.99
N THR A 451 -7.12 6.12 19.05
CA THR A 451 -6.86 5.92 17.61
C THR A 451 -5.48 6.46 17.23
N GLY A 452 -5.17 7.70 17.55
CA GLY A 452 -3.86 8.31 17.27
C GLY A 452 -2.71 7.64 18.05
N GLN A 453 -2.96 7.24 19.31
CA GLN A 453 -1.98 6.53 20.14
C GLN A 453 -1.64 5.15 19.52
N MET A 454 -2.64 4.44 18.99
CA MET A 454 -2.41 3.16 18.32
C MET A 454 -1.67 3.34 16.99
N VAL A 455 -1.92 4.40 16.24
CA VAL A 455 -1.11 4.72 15.05
C VAL A 455 0.37 4.85 15.44
N ALA A 456 0.68 5.60 16.49
CA ALA A 456 2.06 5.72 16.98
C ALA A 456 2.63 4.36 17.44
N ASN A 457 1.81 3.50 18.07
CA ASN A 457 2.21 2.16 18.50
C ASN A 457 2.51 1.23 17.31
N PHE A 458 1.71 1.27 16.21
CA PHE A 458 2.00 0.54 14.97
C PHE A 458 3.33 0.96 14.36
N LEU A 459 3.58 2.26 14.28
CA LEU A 459 4.82 2.82 13.74
C LEU A 459 6.03 2.47 14.62
N GLY A 460 5.83 2.41 15.93
CA GLY A 460 6.84 1.96 16.90
C GLY A 460 7.06 0.44 16.93
N GLY A 461 6.26 -0.34 16.22
CA GLY A 461 6.38 -1.80 16.17
C GLY A 461 5.84 -2.52 17.41
N GLY A 462 5.06 -1.87 18.28
CA GLY A 462 4.60 -2.39 19.57
C GLY A 462 3.23 -3.06 19.56
N ALA A 463 2.47 -2.99 18.48
CA ALA A 463 1.12 -3.54 18.40
C ALA A 463 1.10 -5.06 18.15
N VAL A 464 -0.04 -5.69 18.40
CA VAL A 464 -0.21 -7.14 18.14
C VAL A 464 -0.03 -7.46 16.65
N CYS A 465 -0.55 -6.60 15.76
CA CYS A 465 -0.37 -6.79 14.33
C CYS A 465 1.11 -6.79 13.92
N ASN A 466 1.95 -5.94 14.54
CA ASN A 466 3.40 -5.95 14.28
C ASN A 466 4.05 -7.28 14.67
N ALA A 467 3.67 -7.83 15.84
CA ALA A 467 4.19 -9.11 16.32
C ALA A 467 3.81 -10.26 15.35
N PHE A 468 2.54 -10.28 14.90
CA PHE A 468 2.08 -11.30 13.97
C PHE A 468 2.66 -11.11 12.56
N ALA A 469 2.74 -9.87 12.09
CA ALA A 469 3.40 -9.55 10.81
C ALA A 469 4.87 -9.99 10.81
N HIS A 470 5.60 -9.70 11.89
CA HIS A 470 6.98 -10.18 12.05
C HIS A 470 7.06 -11.72 12.05
N GLN A 471 6.12 -12.43 12.70
CA GLN A 471 6.08 -13.88 12.72
C GLN A 471 5.93 -14.47 11.31
N VAL A 472 4.99 -13.93 10.52
CA VAL A 472 4.67 -14.45 9.19
C VAL A 472 5.50 -13.81 8.07
N GLY A 473 6.28 -12.79 8.37
CA GLY A 473 7.14 -12.07 7.41
C GLY A 473 6.38 -11.13 6.48
N ALA A 474 5.25 -10.58 6.95
CA ALA A 474 4.50 -9.55 6.25
C ALA A 474 4.99 -8.14 6.61
N GLU A 475 4.78 -7.20 5.69
CA GLU A 475 4.99 -5.76 5.91
C GLU A 475 3.75 -5.15 6.59
N VAL A 476 3.96 -4.20 7.50
CA VAL A 476 2.88 -3.38 8.07
C VAL A 476 2.93 -1.99 7.44
N CYS A 477 1.87 -1.63 6.72
CA CYS A 477 1.69 -0.33 6.10
C CYS A 477 0.59 0.42 6.87
N VAL A 478 0.92 1.58 7.45
CA VAL A 478 -0.02 2.38 8.26
C VAL A 478 -0.47 3.60 7.48
N ILE A 479 -1.77 3.78 7.32
CA ILE A 479 -2.37 4.82 6.49
C ILE A 479 -3.32 5.66 7.36
N ASP A 480 -3.01 6.94 7.53
CA ASP A 480 -3.95 7.90 8.10
C ASP A 480 -4.94 8.32 7.01
N VAL A 481 -6.16 7.79 7.06
CA VAL A 481 -7.25 8.18 6.16
C VAL A 481 -8.22 9.15 6.83
N GLY A 482 -8.20 9.24 8.16
CA GLY A 482 -9.14 10.10 8.86
C GLY A 482 -9.01 10.13 10.38
N VAL A 483 -7.81 10.09 10.93
CA VAL A 483 -7.59 10.29 12.37
C VAL A 483 -7.96 11.75 12.72
N ALA A 484 -8.73 11.95 13.79
CA ALA A 484 -9.24 13.29 14.15
C ALA A 484 -8.13 14.26 14.57
N SER A 485 -7.13 13.74 15.27
CA SER A 485 -5.95 14.52 15.67
C SER A 485 -4.94 14.65 14.56
N GLU A 486 -4.13 15.71 14.60
CA GLU A 486 -2.95 15.82 13.74
C GLU A 486 -1.90 14.81 14.18
N LEU A 487 -1.38 14.05 13.22
CA LEU A 487 -0.30 13.09 13.45
C LEU A 487 1.02 13.68 12.99
N PRO A 488 2.10 13.51 13.76
CA PRO A 488 3.42 13.97 13.35
C PRO A 488 3.88 13.21 12.09
N ALA A 489 4.64 13.88 11.23
CA ALA A 489 5.28 13.25 10.07
C ALA A 489 6.30 12.21 10.57
N THR A 490 5.90 10.97 10.64
CA THR A 490 6.70 9.84 11.13
C THR A 490 7.04 8.90 9.97
N PRO A 491 8.30 8.45 9.84
CA PRO A 491 8.66 7.46 8.82
C PRO A 491 7.78 6.21 8.93
N GLY A 492 7.25 5.75 7.79
CA GLY A 492 6.34 4.61 7.72
C GLY A 492 4.85 4.96 7.79
N LEU A 493 4.49 6.19 8.16
CA LEU A 493 3.11 6.68 8.06
C LEU A 493 2.83 7.19 6.65
N LEU A 494 1.77 6.71 6.02
CA LEU A 494 1.24 7.27 4.79
C LEU A 494 0.17 8.32 5.13
N PRO A 495 0.46 9.63 4.98
CA PRO A 495 -0.52 10.68 5.26
C PRO A 495 -1.48 10.82 4.08
N ARG A 496 -2.62 10.18 4.17
CA ARG A 496 -3.70 10.17 3.16
C ARG A 496 -5.03 10.64 3.73
N LYS A 497 -4.96 11.51 4.74
CA LYS A 497 -6.13 12.02 5.47
C LYS A 497 -7.10 12.73 4.52
N VAL A 498 -8.34 12.19 4.42
CA VAL A 498 -9.44 12.80 3.67
C VAL A 498 -10.09 13.90 4.50
N ARG A 499 -10.36 13.61 5.77
CA ARG A 499 -10.88 14.58 6.74
C ARG A 499 -10.57 14.12 8.18
N PRO A 500 -10.63 15.00 9.20
CA PRO A 500 -10.45 14.65 10.60
C PRO A 500 -11.66 13.93 11.19
N GLY A 501 -11.78 12.63 10.98
CA GLY A 501 -12.88 11.79 11.43
C GLY A 501 -14.20 12.00 10.64
N THR A 502 -15.14 11.06 10.78
CA THR A 502 -16.49 11.20 10.21
C THR A 502 -17.37 12.10 11.08
N ALA A 503 -18.48 12.58 10.53
CA ALA A 503 -19.56 13.16 11.33
C ALA A 503 -20.34 12.08 12.09
N ASP A 504 -21.17 12.51 13.07
CA ASP A 504 -22.08 11.61 13.78
C ASP A 504 -23.28 11.26 12.89
N PHE A 505 -23.31 10.03 12.41
CA PHE A 505 -24.34 9.55 11.50
C PHE A 505 -25.75 9.47 12.13
N THR A 506 -25.90 9.72 13.44
CA THR A 506 -27.22 9.81 14.07
C THR A 506 -27.89 11.18 13.89
N THR A 507 -27.15 12.17 13.38
CA THR A 507 -27.63 13.55 13.17
C THR A 507 -27.56 14.01 11.72
N GLY A 508 -26.80 13.33 10.88
CA GLY A 508 -26.58 13.59 9.46
C GLY A 508 -25.68 12.56 8.85
N PRO A 509 -25.33 12.61 7.56
CA PRO A 509 -24.46 11.62 6.92
C PRO A 509 -23.06 11.64 7.55
N ALA A 510 -22.44 10.46 7.65
CA ALA A 510 -21.09 10.29 8.19
C ALA A 510 -20.04 11.06 7.36
N MET A 511 -20.20 11.05 6.04
CA MET A 511 -19.31 11.65 5.05
C MET A 511 -20.11 12.21 3.90
N THR A 512 -19.55 13.14 3.14
CA THR A 512 -20.10 13.46 1.81
C THR A 512 -19.78 12.34 0.82
N ARG A 513 -20.43 12.33 -0.33
CA ARG A 513 -20.15 11.35 -1.39
C ARG A 513 -18.74 11.51 -1.95
N GLU A 514 -18.28 12.76 -2.07
CA GLU A 514 -16.93 13.11 -2.52
C GLU A 514 -15.86 12.62 -1.53
N GLU A 515 -16.07 12.80 -0.22
CA GLU A 515 -15.19 12.29 0.83
C GLU A 515 -15.16 10.76 0.81
N THR A 516 -16.29 10.11 0.57
CA THR A 516 -16.37 8.65 0.45
C THR A 516 -15.59 8.14 -0.75
N LEU A 517 -15.74 8.77 -1.91
CA LEU A 517 -14.98 8.43 -3.12
C LEU A 517 -13.48 8.66 -2.91
N ALA A 518 -13.10 9.79 -2.30
CA ALA A 518 -11.70 10.06 -1.98
C ALA A 518 -11.09 9.01 -1.05
N ALA A 519 -11.85 8.52 -0.05
CA ALA A 519 -11.38 7.44 0.82
C ALA A 519 -11.26 6.09 0.07
N ILE A 520 -12.19 5.76 -0.83
CA ILE A 520 -12.09 4.59 -1.71
C ILE A 520 -10.83 4.70 -2.59
N ASP A 521 -10.58 5.89 -3.16
CA ASP A 521 -9.40 6.15 -3.99
C ASP A 521 -8.10 5.94 -3.23
N VAL A 522 -8.02 6.39 -1.96
CA VAL A 522 -6.87 6.09 -1.08
C VAL A 522 -6.63 4.58 -0.98
N GLY A 523 -7.68 3.78 -0.82
CA GLY A 523 -7.57 2.32 -0.77
C GLY A 523 -7.07 1.71 -2.08
N ILE A 524 -7.59 2.17 -3.21
CA ILE A 524 -7.17 1.72 -4.55
C ILE A 524 -5.70 2.07 -4.80
N GLU A 525 -5.29 3.30 -4.48
CA GLU A 525 -3.90 3.74 -4.60
C GLU A 525 -2.96 2.94 -3.72
N THR A 526 -3.37 2.66 -2.47
CA THR A 526 -2.62 1.81 -1.55
C THR A 526 -2.41 0.41 -2.13
N ALA A 527 -3.45 -0.20 -2.71
CA ALA A 527 -3.33 -1.50 -3.38
C ALA A 527 -2.35 -1.44 -4.56
N ARG A 528 -2.45 -0.41 -5.41
CA ARG A 528 -1.55 -0.18 -6.54
C ARG A 528 -0.10 -0.02 -6.10
N ASP A 529 0.13 0.76 -5.05
CA ASP A 529 1.47 1.03 -4.51
C ASP A 529 2.10 -0.23 -3.92
N LEU A 530 1.36 -0.97 -3.09
CA LEU A 530 1.86 -2.20 -2.47
C LEU A 530 2.15 -3.30 -3.50
N VAL A 531 1.30 -3.45 -4.51
CA VAL A 531 1.53 -4.43 -5.60
C VAL A 531 2.69 -3.99 -6.50
N ALA A 532 2.80 -2.69 -6.81
CA ALA A 532 3.94 -2.15 -7.55
C ALA A 532 5.26 -2.31 -6.77
N ALA A 533 5.21 -2.21 -5.44
CA ALA A 533 6.34 -2.53 -4.56
C ALA A 533 6.65 -4.03 -4.51
N GLY A 534 5.93 -4.89 -5.25
CA GLY A 534 6.21 -6.32 -5.40
C GLY A 534 5.47 -7.22 -4.41
N ASN A 535 4.53 -6.70 -3.60
CA ASN A 535 3.69 -7.55 -2.77
C ASN A 535 2.75 -8.41 -3.63
N ARG A 536 2.56 -9.66 -3.22
CA ARG A 536 1.76 -10.68 -3.93
C ARG A 536 0.52 -11.09 -3.15
N ALA A 537 0.31 -10.51 -1.98
CA ALA A 537 -0.92 -10.59 -1.21
C ALA A 537 -1.12 -9.29 -0.44
N LEU A 538 -2.36 -8.88 -0.31
CA LEU A 538 -2.80 -7.75 0.51
C LEU A 538 -3.64 -8.29 1.66
N LEU A 539 -3.50 -7.71 2.83
CA LEU A 539 -4.29 -8.03 4.00
C LEU A 539 -5.01 -6.76 4.48
N THR A 540 -6.29 -6.89 4.79
CA THR A 540 -7.04 -5.77 5.36
C THR A 540 -6.72 -5.61 6.83
N GLY A 541 -6.50 -4.37 7.27
CA GLY A 541 -6.37 -3.98 8.66
C GLY A 541 -7.02 -2.62 8.87
N GLU A 542 -7.40 -2.31 10.09
CA GLU A 542 -8.04 -1.05 10.43
C GLU A 542 -7.76 -0.65 11.88
N MET A 543 -7.91 0.65 12.16
CA MET A 543 -7.90 1.20 13.51
C MET A 543 -8.82 2.40 13.60
N GLY A 544 -9.81 2.33 14.46
CA GLY A 544 -10.72 3.45 14.73
C GLY A 544 -11.62 3.19 15.92
N ILE A 545 -11.57 4.06 16.92
CA ILE A 545 -12.44 3.88 18.10
C ILE A 545 -13.89 4.11 17.69
N ALA A 546 -14.77 3.15 18.02
CA ALA A 546 -16.18 3.01 17.64
C ALA A 546 -16.47 2.38 16.26
N ASN A 547 -15.46 1.94 15.49
CA ASN A 547 -15.59 1.33 14.15
C ASN A 547 -16.57 0.14 14.09
N THR A 548 -16.67 -0.69 15.14
CA THR A 548 -17.62 -1.82 15.17
C THR A 548 -19.08 -1.39 15.21
N THR A 549 -19.40 -0.15 15.59
CA THR A 549 -20.74 0.43 15.46
C THR A 549 -21.06 0.71 14.00
N VAL A 550 -20.11 1.30 13.28
CA VAL A 550 -20.14 1.55 11.84
C VAL A 550 -20.28 0.24 11.06
N SER A 551 -19.42 -0.75 11.40
CA SER A 551 -19.48 -2.10 10.80
C SER A 551 -20.86 -2.72 10.96
N SER A 552 -21.49 -2.59 12.14
CA SER A 552 -22.84 -3.14 12.39
C SER A 552 -23.89 -2.45 11.52
N ALA A 553 -23.81 -1.13 11.33
CA ALA A 553 -24.70 -0.39 10.45
C ALA A 553 -24.57 -0.86 8.99
N LEU A 554 -23.35 -0.93 8.48
CA LEU A 554 -23.08 -1.39 7.11
C LEU A 554 -23.55 -2.83 6.89
N ILE A 555 -23.24 -3.73 7.82
CA ILE A 555 -23.65 -5.14 7.72
C ILE A 555 -25.17 -5.25 7.73
N SER A 556 -25.87 -4.49 8.59
CA SER A 556 -27.34 -4.48 8.63
C SER A 556 -27.93 -4.10 7.28
N VAL A 557 -27.42 -3.04 6.65
CA VAL A 557 -27.88 -2.57 5.33
C VAL A 557 -27.70 -3.65 4.26
N PHE A 558 -26.50 -4.18 4.12
CA PHE A 558 -26.19 -5.11 3.02
C PHE A 558 -26.72 -6.53 3.23
N THR A 559 -26.97 -6.94 4.47
CA THR A 559 -27.51 -8.28 4.77
C THR A 559 -29.02 -8.27 4.94
N GLY A 560 -29.61 -7.16 5.39
CA GLY A 560 -31.00 -7.02 5.80
C GLY A 560 -31.29 -7.61 7.18
N VAL A 561 -30.27 -7.94 7.99
CA VAL A 561 -30.42 -8.48 9.34
C VAL A 561 -30.61 -7.37 10.36
N ASP A 562 -31.47 -7.58 11.35
CA ASP A 562 -31.76 -6.58 12.40
C ASP A 562 -30.48 -6.20 13.18
N PRO A 563 -30.27 -4.90 13.47
CA PRO A 563 -29.14 -4.45 14.27
C PRO A 563 -28.97 -5.14 15.62
N GLY A 564 -30.06 -5.58 16.26
CA GLY A 564 -30.02 -6.28 17.53
C GLY A 564 -29.36 -7.66 17.46
N GLU A 565 -29.38 -8.30 16.28
CA GLU A 565 -28.77 -9.63 16.08
C GLU A 565 -27.28 -9.54 15.72
N ILE A 566 -26.84 -8.44 15.09
CA ILE A 566 -25.50 -8.32 14.53
C ILE A 566 -24.60 -7.35 15.27
N THR A 567 -25.15 -6.45 16.11
CA THR A 567 -24.33 -5.54 16.89
C THR A 567 -23.63 -6.28 18.03
N GLY A 568 -22.32 -6.31 17.96
CA GLY A 568 -21.50 -6.96 18.97
C GLY A 568 -21.04 -6.02 20.08
N ARG A 569 -20.22 -6.56 20.99
CA ARG A 569 -19.69 -5.85 22.15
C ARG A 569 -18.34 -5.16 21.88
N GLY A 570 -17.78 -5.33 20.68
CA GLY A 570 -16.48 -4.78 20.34
C GLY A 570 -15.41 -5.15 21.37
N THR A 571 -14.77 -4.15 21.96
CA THR A 571 -13.73 -4.32 22.97
C THR A 571 -14.22 -4.76 24.36
N GLY A 572 -15.52 -5.07 24.52
CA GLY A 572 -16.05 -5.64 25.77
C GLY A 572 -16.89 -4.67 26.58
N ILE A 573 -17.82 -3.96 25.95
CA ILE A 573 -18.81 -3.08 26.62
C ILE A 573 -19.83 -3.86 27.46
N ASN A 574 -20.40 -3.22 28.50
CA ASN A 574 -21.44 -3.79 29.32
C ASN A 574 -22.82 -3.82 28.62
N ASP A 575 -23.84 -4.41 29.25
CA ASP A 575 -25.18 -4.58 28.65
C ASP A 575 -25.87 -3.27 28.36
N GLU A 576 -25.73 -2.24 29.22
CA GLU A 576 -26.33 -0.93 29.02
C GLU A 576 -25.73 -0.23 27.77
N MET A 577 -24.41 -0.24 27.66
CA MET A 577 -23.72 0.37 26.53
C MET A 577 -23.98 -0.44 25.24
N HIS A 578 -24.11 -1.76 25.33
CA HIS A 578 -24.50 -2.61 24.19
C HIS A 578 -25.90 -2.25 23.69
N ALA A 579 -26.89 -2.15 24.60
CA ALA A 579 -28.25 -1.73 24.24
C ALA A 579 -28.26 -0.32 23.58
N ARG A 580 -27.48 0.62 24.12
CA ARG A 580 -27.28 1.95 23.52
C ARG A 580 -26.68 1.85 22.12
N LYS A 581 -25.65 1.02 21.93
CA LYS A 581 -25.01 0.81 20.63
C LYS A 581 -26.00 0.27 19.59
N VAL A 582 -26.86 -0.70 19.96
CA VAL A 582 -27.93 -1.21 19.10
C VAL A 582 -28.93 -0.10 18.74
N ASP A 583 -29.37 0.72 19.74
CA ASP A 583 -30.27 1.85 19.52
C ASP A 583 -29.67 2.89 18.56
N VAL A 584 -28.39 3.23 18.74
CA VAL A 584 -27.66 4.16 17.88
C VAL A 584 -27.67 3.68 16.43
N VAL A 585 -27.38 2.40 16.18
CA VAL A 585 -27.43 1.83 14.83
C VAL A 585 -28.85 1.90 14.25
N ARG A 586 -29.89 1.54 15.03
CA ARG A 586 -31.29 1.64 14.55
C ARG A 586 -31.67 3.04 14.15
N ARG A 587 -31.41 4.03 15.04
CA ARG A 587 -31.72 5.45 14.75
C ARG A 587 -31.02 5.95 13.49
N ALA A 588 -29.77 5.56 13.28
CA ALA A 588 -29.04 5.91 12.08
C ALA A 588 -29.69 5.31 10.81
N LEU A 589 -30.05 4.03 10.85
CA LEU A 589 -30.69 3.37 9.72
C LEU A 589 -32.10 3.92 9.43
N GLU A 590 -32.85 4.29 10.47
CA GLU A 590 -34.16 4.96 10.34
C GLU A 590 -34.00 6.37 9.73
N LEU A 591 -32.99 7.13 10.17
CA LEU A 591 -32.74 8.49 9.69
C LEU A 591 -32.39 8.52 8.21
N HIS A 592 -31.47 7.64 7.81
CA HIS A 592 -30.88 7.68 6.46
C HIS A 592 -31.59 6.78 5.46
N ALA A 593 -32.29 5.74 5.92
CA ALA A 593 -32.92 4.73 5.06
C ALA A 593 -32.03 4.35 3.85
N PRO A 594 -30.75 3.95 4.08
CA PRO A 594 -29.76 3.82 3.01
C PRO A 594 -30.13 2.69 2.05
N ASP A 595 -30.04 2.96 0.74
CA ASP A 595 -30.35 1.99 -0.31
C ASP A 595 -29.12 1.10 -0.59
N PRO A 596 -29.18 -0.22 -0.36
CA PRO A 596 -28.08 -1.13 -0.67
C PRO A 596 -27.71 -1.20 -2.16
N ALA A 597 -28.55 -0.68 -3.07
CA ALA A 597 -28.24 -0.56 -4.50
C ALA A 597 -27.33 0.65 -4.81
N ASP A 598 -27.18 1.60 -3.89
CA ASP A 598 -26.17 2.67 -3.95
C ASP A 598 -25.11 2.49 -2.85
N PRO A 599 -24.15 1.57 -3.02
CA PRO A 599 -23.18 1.25 -1.99
C PRO A 599 -22.29 2.44 -1.59
N VAL A 600 -22.01 3.38 -2.48
CA VAL A 600 -21.28 4.61 -2.16
C VAL A 600 -22.13 5.52 -1.29
N GLY A 601 -23.43 5.63 -1.59
CA GLY A 601 -24.39 6.36 -0.74
C GLY A 601 -24.56 5.73 0.65
N VAL A 602 -24.55 4.39 0.74
CA VAL A 602 -24.54 3.67 2.05
C VAL A 602 -23.30 4.02 2.86
N LEU A 603 -22.12 3.98 2.24
CA LEU A 603 -20.87 4.35 2.90
C LEU A 603 -20.86 5.82 3.33
N ALA A 604 -21.41 6.72 2.50
CA ALA A 604 -21.52 8.14 2.84
C ALA A 604 -22.45 8.35 4.04
N ALA A 605 -23.59 7.66 4.08
CA ALA A 605 -24.59 7.83 5.12
C ALA A 605 -24.13 7.29 6.49
N VAL A 606 -23.64 6.04 6.54
CA VAL A 606 -23.38 5.30 7.78
C VAL A 606 -22.01 4.61 7.83
N GLY A 607 -21.12 4.94 6.92
CA GLY A 607 -19.78 4.33 6.82
C GLY A 607 -18.70 5.01 7.66
N GLY A 608 -17.46 4.60 7.44
CA GLY A 608 -16.24 5.16 8.00
C GLY A 608 -15.19 5.34 6.91
N LEU A 609 -14.26 6.26 7.11
CA LEU A 609 -13.19 6.55 6.15
C LEU A 609 -12.31 5.32 5.91
N GLU A 610 -11.96 4.61 6.96
CA GLU A 610 -11.18 3.37 6.90
C GLU A 610 -11.97 2.21 6.25
N HIS A 611 -13.30 2.16 6.45
CA HIS A 611 -14.16 1.19 5.76
C HIS A 611 -14.16 1.45 4.25
N ALA A 612 -14.34 2.71 3.85
CA ALA A 612 -14.28 3.11 2.44
C ALA A 612 -12.91 2.84 1.82
N ALA A 613 -11.82 3.10 2.56
CA ALA A 613 -10.48 2.78 2.10
C ALA A 613 -10.25 1.26 1.98
N MET A 614 -10.75 0.45 2.91
CA MET A 614 -10.72 -1.01 2.77
C MET A 614 -11.51 -1.51 1.55
N VAL A 615 -12.66 -0.87 1.22
CA VAL A 615 -13.38 -1.15 -0.04
C VAL A 615 -12.46 -0.91 -1.23
N GLY A 616 -11.77 0.23 -1.24
CA GLY A 616 -10.79 0.56 -2.28
C GLY A 616 -9.65 -0.45 -2.39
N LEU A 617 -9.11 -0.91 -1.26
CA LEU A 617 -8.06 -1.94 -1.21
C LEU A 617 -8.54 -3.27 -1.83
N ILE A 618 -9.77 -3.69 -1.51
CA ILE A 618 -10.37 -4.92 -2.04
C ILE A 618 -10.57 -4.82 -3.56
N LEU A 619 -11.17 -3.72 -4.05
CA LEU A 619 -11.38 -3.48 -5.47
C LEU A 619 -10.05 -3.37 -6.22
N GLY A 620 -9.08 -2.64 -5.66
CA GLY A 620 -7.73 -2.49 -6.20
C GLY A 620 -7.00 -3.85 -6.29
N GLY A 621 -7.03 -4.66 -5.24
CA GLY A 621 -6.45 -6.00 -5.24
C GLY A 621 -7.08 -6.90 -6.30
N ALA A 622 -8.40 -6.87 -6.43
CA ALA A 622 -9.13 -7.64 -7.44
C ALA A 622 -8.78 -7.22 -8.87
N SER A 623 -8.69 -5.91 -9.13
CA SER A 623 -8.31 -5.37 -10.44
C SER A 623 -6.89 -5.75 -10.85
N LEU A 624 -5.99 -5.86 -9.86
CA LEU A 624 -4.59 -6.23 -10.01
C LEU A 624 -4.35 -7.75 -9.91
N ARG A 625 -5.41 -8.54 -9.81
CA ARG A 625 -5.35 -10.01 -9.66
C ARG A 625 -4.47 -10.47 -8.50
N THR A 626 -4.50 -9.71 -7.42
CA THR A 626 -3.76 -9.97 -6.19
C THR A 626 -4.73 -10.43 -5.11
N PRO A 627 -4.48 -11.54 -4.40
CA PRO A 627 -5.38 -12.01 -3.34
C PRO A 627 -5.42 -11.03 -2.18
N VAL A 628 -6.63 -10.83 -1.65
CA VAL A 628 -6.91 -9.99 -0.48
C VAL A 628 -7.41 -10.88 0.65
N VAL A 629 -6.64 -10.99 1.73
CA VAL A 629 -7.03 -11.73 2.93
C VAL A 629 -7.79 -10.79 3.85
N LEU A 630 -9.06 -11.10 4.08
CA LEU A 630 -9.96 -10.30 4.90
C LEU A 630 -9.75 -10.60 6.39
N ASP A 631 -9.70 -9.57 7.22
CA ASP A 631 -9.60 -9.69 8.67
C ASP A 631 -10.96 -9.97 9.32
N GLY A 632 -11.41 -9.12 10.22
CA GLY A 632 -12.60 -9.30 11.07
C GLY A 632 -13.85 -8.60 10.57
N VAL A 633 -14.66 -8.12 11.52
CA VAL A 633 -16.00 -7.59 11.26
C VAL A 633 -15.98 -6.35 10.36
N SER A 634 -15.01 -5.43 10.55
CA SER A 634 -14.89 -4.21 9.73
C SER A 634 -14.48 -4.55 8.29
N ALA A 635 -13.55 -5.49 8.11
CA ALA A 635 -13.19 -5.99 6.78
C ALA A 635 -14.36 -6.74 6.10
N GLY A 636 -15.15 -7.48 6.87
CA GLY A 636 -16.38 -8.11 6.37
C GLY A 636 -17.43 -7.09 5.91
N ALA A 637 -17.59 -5.99 6.65
CA ALA A 637 -18.47 -4.88 6.27
C ALA A 637 -17.99 -4.20 4.98
N ALA A 638 -16.69 -3.93 4.87
CA ALA A 638 -16.08 -3.39 3.66
C ALA A 638 -16.22 -4.33 2.45
N ALA A 639 -16.05 -5.63 2.66
CA ALA A 639 -16.20 -6.62 1.59
C ALA A 639 -17.66 -6.73 1.07
N LEU A 640 -18.66 -6.52 1.92
CA LEU A 640 -20.06 -6.42 1.50
C LEU A 640 -20.28 -5.23 0.58
N ALA A 641 -19.75 -4.05 0.93
CA ALA A 641 -19.80 -2.86 0.10
C ALA A 641 -19.02 -3.04 -1.22
N ALA A 642 -17.82 -3.61 -1.18
CA ALA A 642 -17.03 -3.90 -2.37
C ALA A 642 -17.75 -4.86 -3.32
N ARG A 643 -18.41 -5.90 -2.77
CA ARG A 643 -19.25 -6.81 -3.56
C ARG A 643 -20.45 -6.11 -4.17
N ALA A 644 -21.06 -5.17 -3.46
CA ALA A 644 -22.20 -4.41 -3.99
C ALA A 644 -21.77 -3.49 -5.15
N ILE A 645 -20.54 -2.93 -5.10
CA ILE A 645 -19.95 -2.13 -6.20
C ILE A 645 -19.56 -3.04 -7.38
N ALA A 646 -18.84 -4.13 -7.11
CA ALA A 646 -18.33 -5.05 -8.13
C ALA A 646 -18.36 -6.49 -7.59
N PRO A 647 -19.39 -7.29 -7.94
CA PRO A 647 -19.55 -8.66 -7.43
C PRO A 647 -18.32 -9.57 -7.66
N GLU A 648 -17.63 -9.39 -8.78
CA GLU A 648 -16.44 -10.15 -9.15
C GLU A 648 -15.23 -9.87 -8.26
N SER A 649 -15.26 -8.79 -7.45
CA SER A 649 -14.18 -8.49 -6.49
C SER A 649 -13.97 -9.61 -5.48
N LEU A 650 -15.02 -10.37 -5.16
CA LEU A 650 -14.94 -11.52 -4.25
C LEU A 650 -14.02 -12.63 -4.77
N ALA A 651 -13.76 -12.69 -6.07
CA ALA A 651 -12.82 -13.65 -6.64
C ALA A 651 -11.40 -13.52 -6.06
N ALA A 652 -11.03 -12.31 -5.60
CA ALA A 652 -9.75 -12.05 -4.95
C ALA A 652 -9.79 -12.23 -3.42
N CYS A 653 -10.98 -12.32 -2.80
CA CYS A 653 -11.15 -12.31 -1.35
C CYS A 653 -10.98 -13.71 -0.74
N ILE A 654 -10.24 -13.79 0.35
CA ILE A 654 -10.11 -14.97 1.21
C ILE A 654 -10.42 -14.54 2.64
N ALA A 655 -11.42 -15.15 3.28
CA ALA A 655 -11.74 -14.83 4.67
C ALA A 655 -10.66 -15.40 5.60
N GLY A 656 -9.91 -14.54 6.28
CA GLY A 656 -8.82 -14.93 7.15
C GLY A 656 -9.32 -15.67 8.38
N HIS A 657 -10.21 -15.05 9.15
CA HIS A 657 -10.72 -15.68 10.37
C HIS A 657 -12.21 -15.43 10.57
N ARG A 658 -12.81 -16.14 11.52
CA ARG A 658 -14.12 -15.82 12.09
C ARG A 658 -13.92 -14.96 13.34
N SER A 659 -14.32 -13.68 13.27
CA SER A 659 -14.36 -12.85 14.47
C SER A 659 -15.47 -13.28 15.43
N ALA A 660 -15.25 -13.07 16.73
CA ALA A 660 -16.28 -13.29 17.75
C ALA A 660 -17.45 -12.28 17.69
N GLU A 661 -17.33 -11.23 16.88
CA GLU A 661 -18.41 -10.27 16.64
C GLU A 661 -19.54 -10.91 15.80
N PRO A 662 -20.81 -10.90 16.27
CA PRO A 662 -21.91 -11.63 15.60
C PRO A 662 -22.18 -11.13 14.19
N GLY A 663 -22.01 -9.84 13.93
CA GLY A 663 -22.14 -9.26 12.61
C GLY A 663 -21.18 -9.86 11.58
N HIS A 664 -20.01 -10.31 11.99
CA HIS A 664 -19.06 -10.94 11.07
C HIS A 664 -19.58 -12.26 10.50
N VAL A 665 -20.28 -13.05 11.31
CA VAL A 665 -20.91 -14.29 10.84
C VAL A 665 -21.98 -13.99 9.78
N ALA A 666 -22.81 -12.96 10.01
CA ALA A 666 -23.79 -12.51 9.02
C ALA A 666 -23.14 -12.06 7.72
N ALA A 667 -22.04 -11.28 7.83
CA ALA A 667 -21.27 -10.83 6.66
C ALA A 667 -20.68 -12.02 5.88
N LEU A 668 -20.00 -12.96 6.53
CA LEU A 668 -19.41 -14.13 5.90
C LEU A 668 -20.45 -15.01 5.19
N ASN A 669 -21.61 -15.22 5.84
CA ASN A 669 -22.72 -15.96 5.23
C ASN A 669 -23.23 -15.26 3.96
N LYS A 670 -23.43 -13.93 4.01
CA LYS A 670 -23.89 -13.16 2.85
C LYS A 670 -22.85 -13.15 1.72
N LEU A 671 -21.56 -13.06 2.05
CA LEU A 671 -20.46 -13.14 1.09
C LEU A 671 -20.26 -14.56 0.53
N GLY A 672 -20.73 -15.59 1.23
CA GLY A 672 -20.47 -16.98 0.88
C GLY A 672 -19.01 -17.41 1.13
N LEU A 673 -18.31 -16.71 2.02
CA LEU A 673 -16.91 -16.98 2.33
C LEU A 673 -16.80 -17.86 3.59
N ARG A 674 -15.89 -18.85 3.54
CA ARG A 674 -15.55 -19.69 4.67
C ARG A 674 -14.24 -19.21 5.32
N PRO A 675 -14.23 -18.85 6.60
CA PRO A 675 -13.01 -18.40 7.28
C PRO A 675 -12.03 -19.55 7.48
N LEU A 676 -10.72 -19.24 7.45
CA LEU A 676 -9.65 -20.21 7.61
C LEU A 676 -9.30 -20.48 9.07
N VAL A 677 -9.43 -19.46 9.92
CA VAL A 677 -9.05 -19.50 11.34
C VAL A 677 -10.29 -19.18 12.19
N ASP A 678 -10.44 -19.90 13.29
CA ASP A 678 -11.51 -19.73 14.27
C ASP A 678 -10.92 -19.82 15.68
N LEU A 679 -10.59 -18.66 16.26
CA LEU A 679 -9.91 -18.52 17.55
C LEU A 679 -10.59 -17.47 18.44
N ASP A 680 -11.85 -17.15 18.18
CA ASP A 680 -12.64 -16.15 18.89
C ASP A 680 -11.97 -14.75 18.99
N LEU A 681 -11.13 -14.39 18.01
CA LEU A 681 -10.48 -13.08 17.95
C LEU A 681 -11.49 -11.96 17.69
N ARG A 682 -11.25 -10.78 18.30
CA ARG A 682 -12.06 -9.58 18.14
C ARG A 682 -11.23 -8.29 18.30
N LEU A 683 -9.97 -8.33 17.86
CA LEU A 683 -9.05 -7.19 17.99
C LEU A 683 -9.12 -6.23 16.80
N GLY A 684 -9.21 -6.73 15.58
CA GLY A 684 -8.99 -5.95 14.37
C GLY A 684 -7.51 -5.87 14.00
N GLU A 685 -7.06 -4.76 13.49
CA GLU A 685 -5.66 -4.46 13.13
C GLU A 685 -5.08 -5.37 12.01
N GLY A 686 -5.88 -6.21 11.38
CA GLY A 686 -5.43 -7.24 10.43
C GLY A 686 -4.89 -8.50 11.09
N THR A 687 -5.10 -8.70 12.40
CA THR A 687 -4.50 -9.80 13.18
C THR A 687 -4.99 -11.18 12.73
N GLY A 688 -6.25 -11.33 12.42
CA GLY A 688 -6.80 -12.60 11.92
C GLY A 688 -6.35 -12.92 10.50
N ALA A 689 -6.23 -11.89 9.64
CA ALA A 689 -5.70 -12.03 8.30
C ALA A 689 -4.23 -12.46 8.31
N LEU A 690 -3.42 -11.88 9.21
CA LEU A 690 -2.02 -12.25 9.40
C LEU A 690 -1.86 -13.71 9.84
N LEU A 691 -2.69 -14.19 10.78
CA LEU A 691 -2.65 -15.59 11.20
C LEU A 691 -3.09 -16.57 10.09
N ALA A 692 -3.97 -16.13 9.19
CA ALA A 692 -4.41 -16.94 8.06
C ALA A 692 -3.42 -16.96 6.89
N LEU A 693 -2.54 -15.97 6.75
CA LEU A 693 -1.61 -15.84 5.64
C LEU A 693 -0.75 -17.10 5.41
N PRO A 694 -0.15 -17.75 6.43
CA PRO A 694 0.61 -18.99 6.24
C PRO A 694 -0.21 -20.14 5.65
N LEU A 695 -1.53 -20.19 5.91
CA LEU A 695 -2.42 -21.19 5.33
C LEU A 695 -2.63 -20.93 3.83
N VAL A 696 -2.81 -19.67 3.44
CA VAL A 696 -2.93 -19.26 2.03
C VAL A 696 -1.62 -19.54 1.28
N GLN A 697 -0.49 -19.24 1.89
CA GLN A 697 0.84 -19.57 1.33
C GLN A 697 1.04 -21.08 1.18
N SER A 698 0.62 -21.87 2.19
CA SER A 698 0.69 -23.34 2.16
C SER A 698 -0.15 -23.93 1.03
N ALA A 699 -1.32 -23.36 0.74
CA ALA A 699 -2.16 -23.79 -0.39
C ALA A 699 -1.43 -23.62 -1.74
N ALA A 700 -0.74 -22.50 -1.94
CA ALA A 700 0.07 -22.26 -3.13
C ALA A 700 1.31 -23.17 -3.16
N ARG A 701 2.05 -23.28 -2.03
CA ARG A 701 3.26 -24.13 -1.95
C ARG A 701 2.96 -25.59 -2.25
N ALA A 702 1.83 -26.12 -1.76
CA ALA A 702 1.41 -27.48 -2.08
C ALA A 702 1.31 -27.72 -3.59
N MET A 703 0.87 -26.72 -4.36
CA MET A 703 0.81 -26.81 -5.81
C MET A 703 2.19 -26.82 -6.49
N HIS A 704 3.21 -26.27 -5.86
CA HIS A 704 4.59 -26.26 -6.39
C HIS A 704 5.39 -27.50 -5.96
N GLU A 705 5.30 -27.86 -4.68
CA GLU A 705 6.26 -28.74 -4.02
C GLU A 705 5.77 -30.19 -3.90
N VAL A 706 4.44 -30.44 -3.89
CA VAL A 706 3.93 -31.81 -3.80
C VAL A 706 4.09 -32.52 -5.13
N ALA A 707 4.77 -33.68 -5.12
CA ALA A 707 4.96 -34.51 -6.28
C ALA A 707 3.64 -35.09 -6.83
N THR A 708 3.60 -35.40 -8.11
CA THR A 708 2.50 -36.19 -8.70
C THR A 708 2.76 -37.69 -8.50
N PHE A 709 1.73 -38.52 -8.59
CA PHE A 709 1.86 -39.98 -8.51
C PHE A 709 2.92 -40.49 -9.49
N ASP A 710 2.88 -40.03 -10.74
CA ASP A 710 3.85 -40.38 -11.78
C ASP A 710 5.29 -39.97 -11.40
N SER A 711 5.47 -38.70 -10.96
CA SER A 711 6.82 -38.18 -10.65
C SER A 711 7.43 -38.81 -9.38
N ALA A 712 6.61 -39.28 -8.44
CA ALA A 712 7.03 -39.94 -7.21
C ALA A 712 7.15 -41.46 -7.33
N GLY A 713 6.72 -42.08 -8.43
CA GLY A 713 6.65 -43.52 -8.59
C GLY A 713 5.67 -44.21 -7.62
N VAL A 714 4.66 -43.47 -7.14
CA VAL A 714 3.63 -43.98 -6.22
C VAL A 714 2.47 -44.51 -7.05
N THR A 715 2.03 -45.74 -6.74
CA THR A 715 0.89 -46.36 -7.46
C THR A 715 -0.40 -45.61 -7.16
N GLU A 716 -1.09 -45.17 -8.18
CA GLU A 716 -2.43 -44.60 -8.09
C GLU A 716 -3.46 -45.76 -7.96
N LYS A 717 -4.52 -45.55 -7.11
CA LYS A 717 -5.57 -46.55 -6.91
C LYS A 717 -6.51 -46.60 -8.07
#